data_7409149241a641286b2076a4a4b78ace
#
_entry.id   7409149241a641286b2076a4a4b78ace
#
_cell.length_a   1.000
_cell.length_b   1.000
_cell.length_c   1.000
_cell.angle_alpha   90.00
_cell.angle_beta   90.00
_cell.angle_gamma   90.00
#
_symmetry.space_group_name_H-M   'P 1'
#
loop_
_entity.id
_entity.type
_entity.pdbx_description
1 polymer ?
#
loop_
_entity_poly.entity_id
_entity_poly.type
_entity_poly.pdbx_seq_one_letter_code
_entity_poly.pdbx_strand_id
1 'polypeptide(L)'
;MKMKRLISMMLATCLLLCTALAENKTLFTTMTDEEVSANSELTAEEQQIEYRPQKVVAVGDGFRIVMRNEALNTLDLYSWREGEEGLTLVAKYLCTTNYASSLDELQASLENVTEESESLPADFELPDTSHCYSILVGSGDKLYGINALTGTIFTIDGQDGKAVYTDVATMADTSFFFQTEEGYYDEEEGEETEAYVYYTVPNTYAASGDTLALQFQNYTDNGCERVVKLVSLTDGSVKTAGVLKNPRSVCAYKDGKFVVLDCDSQENYDEEGNPVNMRVVIYDPAADTAEVLADSIDSSILEESDLNMGNDFYYSETLDGFLYFTGTKVMMTKDFKTAVTAAYLPIQSSCRAVNNSCVVVANYSNGVFARTLSENASGGHVIVLLNVSVYGGISNYAVNNPDVAVYGYYGGAGTAEEVAQEFAATTDTPDVAVAYLSTNTEDPAGGWFLDALNNKGYCMDLSVYPAVKQYVESLNDVFRSLVTTEDGKIFGVPTSVYGGYSFSFNSDVLTEMGLTVDDLPTNLVELCEFITRWNDEFVEEYPNYAPLDSTESYRDRVFRLILREWNSYCQATGQDLHFDDPIFRELMTAFENMRYDNIEKSNQKTSDEESDYKAPLIYSGTSVFSAYYDRISYGDDDTPLMIKMTLTKDTEFYLGTGDVEVYYVNPRTTDKEEVGELLEYIINAIDKTTLIELVKDDTTPIENEYFQSNMEIYNEDIETLQEQYEAASEEEKADYKQMLEETIQYRDEYEKDGRYLVSPEYIERYQNVILPALFVWKPTALDCTDDSSGLQTLVTRYIDKQITIDQFIKEMDNRLNMIRLENQ
;
A
#
# COMPACT_ATOMS: atom_id res chain seq x y z
N MET A 1 -6.94 55.81 -33.02
CA MET A 1 -7.86 55.34 -31.96
C MET A 1 -8.11 53.82 -31.96
N LYS A 2 -8.33 53.19 -33.11
CA LYS A 2 -8.51 51.71 -33.17
C LYS A 2 -7.30 50.86 -32.71
N MET A 3 -6.09 51.30 -33.05
CA MET A 3 -4.85 50.56 -32.68
C MET A 3 -4.54 50.67 -31.19
N LYS A 4 -4.83 51.78 -30.52
CA LYS A 4 -4.69 51.88 -29.05
C LYS A 4 -5.72 51.03 -28.29
N ARG A 5 -6.90 50.85 -28.86
CA ARG A 5 -7.92 49.91 -28.27
C ARG A 5 -7.52 48.45 -28.46
N LEU A 6 -6.88 48.12 -29.61
CA LEU A 6 -6.40 46.74 -29.86
C LEU A 6 -5.22 46.40 -28.95
N ILE A 7 -4.26 47.34 -28.77
CA ILE A 7 -3.14 47.14 -27.84
C ILE A 7 -3.61 47.07 -26.38
N SER A 8 -4.62 47.89 -25.99
CA SER A 8 -5.19 47.83 -24.65
C SER A 8 -5.99 46.53 -24.42
N MET A 9 -6.67 46.01 -25.45
CA MET A 9 -7.34 44.71 -25.38
C MET A 9 -6.34 43.58 -25.36
N MET A 10 -5.27 43.59 -26.15
CA MET A 10 -4.18 42.61 -26.07
C MET A 10 -3.46 42.66 -24.74
N LEU A 11 -3.17 43.82 -24.18
CA LEU A 11 -2.57 43.97 -22.85
C LEU A 11 -3.55 43.45 -21.73
N ALA A 12 -4.84 43.74 -21.86
CA ALA A 12 -5.85 43.24 -20.92
C ALA A 12 -6.03 41.70 -21.06
N THR A 13 -5.95 41.17 -22.28
CA THR A 13 -6.01 39.72 -22.51
C THR A 13 -4.71 39.01 -22.05
N CYS A 14 -3.53 39.64 -22.26
CA CYS A 14 -2.28 39.15 -21.69
C CYS A 14 -2.25 39.26 -20.15
N LEU A 15 -2.77 40.36 -19.57
CA LEU A 15 -2.93 40.45 -18.11
C LEU A 15 -3.95 39.49 -17.54
N LEU A 16 -5.03 39.19 -18.26
CA LEU A 16 -6.01 38.14 -17.88
C LEU A 16 -5.47 36.74 -18.10
N LEU A 17 -4.56 36.51 -19.06
CA LEU A 17 -3.85 35.25 -19.25
C LEU A 17 -2.70 35.09 -18.24
N CYS A 18 -2.07 36.18 -17.76
CA CYS A 18 -1.05 36.13 -16.72
C CYS A 18 -1.63 35.96 -15.27
N THR A 19 -2.93 36.17 -15.08
CA THR A 19 -3.59 35.98 -13.77
C THR A 19 -4.25 34.59 -13.63
N ALA A 20 -4.07 33.68 -14.58
CA ALA A 20 -4.64 32.33 -14.57
C ALA A 20 -3.58 31.23 -14.57
N LEU A 21 -2.33 31.51 -14.35
CA LEU A 21 -1.38 30.47 -13.98
C LEU A 21 -1.52 30.30 -12.47
N ALA A 22 -2.27 29.27 -12.08
CA ALA A 22 -2.33 28.80 -10.72
C ALA A 22 -0.88 28.67 -10.19
N GLU A 23 -0.54 29.44 -9.15
CA GLU A 23 0.77 29.30 -8.53
C GLU A 23 0.81 27.92 -7.84
N ASN A 24 1.44 26.97 -8.50
CA ASN A 24 1.79 25.71 -7.89
C ASN A 24 3.03 25.94 -7.03
N LYS A 25 2.89 25.84 -5.72
CA LYS A 25 4.00 26.08 -4.77
C LYS A 25 4.34 24.81 -4.00
N THR A 26 5.63 24.53 -3.97
CA THR A 26 6.24 23.65 -2.99
C THR A 26 6.60 24.51 -1.78
N LEU A 27 5.97 24.26 -0.65
CA LEU A 27 6.15 25.03 0.58
C LEU A 27 7.25 24.47 1.47
N PHE A 28 7.44 23.16 1.39
CA PHE A 28 8.41 22.41 2.17
C PHE A 28 8.62 21.05 1.48
N THR A 29 9.86 20.61 1.38
CA THR A 29 10.21 19.25 0.95
C THR A 29 10.80 18.51 2.14
N THR A 30 10.34 17.30 2.37
CA THR A 30 10.94 16.38 3.33
C THR A 30 12.25 15.86 2.75
N MET A 31 13.32 15.86 3.53
CA MET A 31 14.56 15.18 3.13
C MET A 31 14.35 13.66 3.25
N THR A 32 14.88 12.90 2.32
CA THR A 32 14.94 11.45 2.41
C THR A 32 16.02 11.04 3.41
N ASP A 33 15.88 9.85 4.00
CA ASP A 33 16.88 9.32 4.94
C ASP A 33 18.28 9.22 4.29
N GLU A 34 18.37 8.97 2.98
CA GLU A 34 19.62 9.03 2.21
C GLU A 34 20.22 10.44 2.14
N GLU A 35 19.38 11.48 2.00
CA GLU A 35 19.85 12.87 1.97
C GLU A 35 20.34 13.33 3.34
N VAL A 36 19.72 12.85 4.42
CA VAL A 36 20.14 13.08 5.81
C VAL A 36 21.48 12.38 6.07
N SER A 37 21.62 11.13 5.69
CA SER A 37 22.86 10.35 5.90
C SER A 37 24.02 10.82 5.01
N ALA A 38 23.76 11.31 3.80
CA ALA A 38 24.78 11.88 2.92
C ALA A 38 25.33 13.23 3.38
N ASN A 39 24.62 13.95 4.25
CA ASN A 39 24.97 15.25 4.79
C ASN A 39 25.58 15.17 6.20
N SER A 40 26.42 14.20 6.46
CA SER A 40 27.11 14.00 7.75
C SER A 40 27.99 15.19 8.24
N GLU A 41 28.10 16.27 7.46
CA GLU A 41 28.73 17.53 7.85
C GLU A 41 27.75 18.59 8.38
N LEU A 42 26.41 18.26 8.41
CA LEU A 42 25.42 19.17 8.99
C LEU A 42 25.65 19.32 10.49
N THR A 43 25.58 20.54 10.98
CA THR A 43 25.63 20.81 12.42
C THR A 43 24.41 20.20 13.12
N ALA A 44 24.48 19.97 14.44
CA ALA A 44 23.34 19.47 15.20
C ALA A 44 22.06 20.34 15.06
N GLU A 45 22.20 21.61 14.67
CA GLU A 45 21.08 22.51 14.33
C GLU A 45 20.54 22.27 12.90
N GLU A 46 21.36 21.82 11.98
CA GLU A 46 20.99 21.49 10.59
C GLU A 46 20.49 20.05 10.46
N GLN A 47 20.93 19.11 11.31
CA GLN A 47 20.34 17.79 11.48
C GLN A 47 18.95 17.82 12.15
N GLN A 48 18.54 18.96 12.70
CA GLN A 48 17.21 19.19 13.28
C GLN A 48 16.07 19.20 12.26
N ILE A 49 16.28 18.86 10.99
CA ILE A 49 15.30 19.03 9.93
C ILE A 49 14.60 17.71 9.55
N GLU A 50 14.37 16.83 10.47
CA GLU A 50 13.36 15.78 10.27
C GLU A 50 11.97 16.29 10.68
N TYR A 51 11.48 17.30 9.97
CA TYR A 51 10.10 17.73 10.13
C TYR A 51 9.21 16.92 9.21
N ARG A 52 8.22 16.27 9.81
CA ARG A 52 7.23 15.47 9.08
C ARG A 52 5.83 16.09 9.22
N PRO A 53 5.14 16.40 8.11
CA PRO A 53 3.79 16.92 8.19
C PRO A 53 2.82 15.93 8.84
N GLN A 54 2.05 16.41 9.82
CA GLN A 54 1.07 15.60 10.56
C GLN A 54 -0.35 16.03 10.27
N LYS A 55 -0.59 17.33 10.12
CA LYS A 55 -1.92 17.88 9.92
C LYS A 55 -1.91 19.22 9.23
N VAL A 56 -2.89 19.44 8.38
CA VAL A 56 -3.19 20.73 7.75
C VAL A 56 -4.59 21.17 8.15
N VAL A 57 -4.75 22.44 8.52
CA VAL A 57 -6.03 23.05 8.92
C VAL A 57 -6.18 24.39 8.23
N ALA A 58 -7.29 24.63 7.55
CA ALA A 58 -7.64 25.93 7.00
C ALA A 58 -8.09 26.89 8.12
N VAL A 59 -7.53 28.11 8.15
CA VAL A 59 -7.84 29.15 9.15
C VAL A 59 -7.90 30.49 8.43
N GLY A 60 -9.09 31.06 8.33
CA GLY A 60 -9.35 32.29 7.59
C GLY A 60 -8.98 32.15 6.09
N ASP A 61 -8.12 33.03 5.62
CA ASP A 61 -7.56 33.03 4.26
C ASP A 61 -6.27 32.22 4.14
N GLY A 62 -5.81 31.57 5.21
CA GLY A 62 -4.56 30.81 5.24
C GLY A 62 -4.73 29.40 5.81
N PHE A 63 -3.59 28.82 6.13
CA PHE A 63 -3.48 27.46 6.67
C PHE A 63 -2.60 27.43 7.90
N ARG A 64 -2.85 26.43 8.75
CA ARG A 64 -1.96 26.00 9.83
C ARG A 64 -1.50 24.58 9.52
N ILE A 65 -0.20 24.38 9.60
CA ILE A 65 0.45 23.10 9.32
C ILE A 65 1.14 22.66 10.58
N VAL A 66 0.76 21.49 11.10
CA VAL A 66 1.43 20.85 12.20
C VAL A 66 2.50 19.93 11.65
N MET A 67 3.73 20.15 12.06
CA MET A 67 4.90 19.38 11.69
C MET A 67 5.43 18.66 12.91
N ARG A 68 5.70 17.38 12.83
CA ARG A 68 6.44 16.64 13.86
C ARG A 68 7.92 16.85 13.65
N ASN A 69 8.62 17.19 14.70
CA ASN A 69 10.06 17.16 14.75
C ASN A 69 10.47 15.80 15.29
N GLU A 70 10.95 14.92 14.42
CA GLU A 70 11.28 13.53 14.78
C GLU A 70 12.43 13.47 15.77
N ALA A 71 13.46 14.34 15.60
CA ALA A 71 14.63 14.37 16.48
C ALA A 71 14.28 14.72 17.93
N LEU A 72 13.19 15.50 18.16
CA LEU A 72 12.76 15.94 19.48
C LEU A 72 11.43 15.29 19.90
N ASN A 73 10.83 14.48 19.03
CA ASN A 73 9.49 13.90 19.23
C ASN A 73 8.42 14.94 19.64
N THR A 74 8.48 16.15 19.05
CA THR A 74 7.61 17.28 19.36
C THR A 74 6.80 17.73 18.14
N LEU A 75 5.76 18.53 18.37
CA LEU A 75 4.92 19.08 17.31
C LEU A 75 5.10 20.60 17.22
N ASP A 76 5.43 21.10 16.03
CA ASP A 76 5.58 22.51 15.74
C ASP A 76 4.47 22.99 14.81
N LEU A 77 3.96 24.20 15.04
CA LEU A 77 2.88 24.83 14.29
C LEU A 77 3.46 25.86 13.34
N TYR A 78 3.19 25.71 12.07
CA TYR A 78 3.52 26.65 11.01
C TYR A 78 2.24 27.28 10.43
N SER A 79 2.41 28.45 9.79
CA SER A 79 1.38 29.09 9.00
C SER A 79 1.83 29.32 7.58
N TRP A 80 0.86 29.37 6.68
CA TRP A 80 1.04 29.82 5.31
C TRP A 80 -0.22 30.50 4.79
N ARG A 81 -0.03 31.52 3.94
CA ARG A 81 -1.10 32.19 3.18
C ARG A 81 -0.69 32.31 1.72
N GLU A 82 -1.69 32.36 0.87
CA GLU A 82 -1.47 32.58 -0.55
C GLU A 82 -0.65 33.87 -0.78
N GLY A 83 0.41 33.75 -1.60
CA GLY A 83 1.37 34.86 -1.85
C GLY A 83 2.60 34.89 -0.95
N GLU A 84 2.65 34.10 0.14
CA GLU A 84 3.85 33.94 0.94
C GLU A 84 4.83 32.93 0.28
N GLU A 85 6.13 33.14 0.45
CA GLU A 85 7.15 32.31 -0.24
C GLU A 85 7.33 30.94 0.42
N GLY A 86 7.08 30.80 1.71
CA GLY A 86 7.28 29.57 2.47
C GLY A 86 6.50 29.54 3.78
N LEU A 87 6.74 28.49 4.57
CA LEU A 87 6.13 28.31 5.87
C LEU A 87 6.74 29.27 6.90
N THR A 88 5.89 29.82 7.77
CA THR A 88 6.29 30.68 8.89
C THR A 88 5.99 29.95 10.19
N LEU A 89 7.01 29.74 11.04
CA LEU A 89 6.85 29.17 12.36
C LEU A 89 5.95 30.06 13.23
N VAL A 90 4.90 29.49 13.81
CA VAL A 90 3.96 30.15 14.73
C VAL A 90 4.30 29.78 16.17
N ALA A 91 4.41 28.50 16.46
CA ALA A 91 4.67 28.01 17.81
C ALA A 91 5.37 26.64 17.77
N LYS A 92 6.19 26.36 18.79
CA LYS A 92 6.82 25.06 19.02
C LYS A 92 6.14 24.33 20.17
N TYR A 93 6.39 23.01 20.19
CA TYR A 93 6.06 22.13 21.30
C TYR A 93 4.56 22.04 21.61
N LEU A 94 3.72 21.92 20.54
CA LEU A 94 2.33 21.54 20.74
C LEU A 94 2.24 20.09 21.20
N CYS A 95 1.18 19.78 21.93
CA CYS A 95 0.89 18.45 22.40
C CYS A 95 -0.45 17.95 21.88
N THR A 96 -0.51 16.66 21.59
CA THR A 96 -1.74 15.92 21.24
C THR A 96 -2.07 14.92 22.35
N THR A 97 -3.32 14.51 22.44
CA THR A 97 -3.72 13.44 23.39
C THR A 97 -3.27 12.04 22.96
N ASN A 98 -2.70 11.89 21.77
CA ASN A 98 -2.30 10.59 21.17
C ASN A 98 -3.34 9.49 21.34
N TYR A 99 -4.63 9.86 21.27
CA TYR A 99 -5.77 8.94 21.47
C TYR A 99 -5.85 8.32 22.88
N ALA A 100 -5.18 8.91 23.87
CA ALA A 100 -5.27 8.47 25.25
C ALA A 100 -6.73 8.38 25.72
N SER A 101 -7.09 7.34 26.44
CA SER A 101 -8.41 7.13 27.00
C SER A 101 -8.58 7.74 28.38
N SER A 102 -7.48 8.15 29.02
CA SER A 102 -7.46 8.77 30.35
C SER A 102 -6.37 9.84 30.48
N LEU A 103 -6.53 10.70 31.51
CA LEU A 103 -5.51 11.70 31.85
C LEU A 103 -4.23 11.07 32.41
N ASP A 104 -4.33 9.94 33.08
CA ASP A 104 -3.17 9.23 33.62
C ASP A 104 -2.35 8.63 32.49
N GLU A 105 -2.99 8.05 31.48
CA GLU A 105 -2.35 7.55 30.25
C GLU A 105 -1.68 8.69 29.46
N LEU A 106 -2.38 9.82 29.30
CA LEU A 106 -1.81 11.01 28.66
C LEU A 106 -0.58 11.53 29.43
N GLN A 107 -0.66 11.60 30.76
CA GLN A 107 0.43 12.07 31.60
C GLN A 107 1.64 11.14 31.48
N ALA A 108 1.43 9.81 31.50
CA ALA A 108 2.49 8.83 31.32
C ALA A 108 3.16 8.96 29.93
N SER A 109 2.36 9.13 28.88
CA SER A 109 2.87 9.35 27.52
C SER A 109 3.74 10.62 27.42
N LEU A 110 3.36 11.71 28.11
CA LEU A 110 4.16 12.94 28.12
C LEU A 110 5.44 12.82 28.97
N GLU A 111 5.40 12.06 30.04
CA GLU A 111 6.57 11.77 30.85
C GLU A 111 7.59 10.93 30.09
N ASN A 112 7.17 9.94 29.32
CA ASN A 112 8.03 9.13 28.47
C ASN A 112 8.77 9.99 27.42
N VAL A 113 8.10 10.97 26.79
CA VAL A 113 8.76 11.92 25.85
C VAL A 113 9.94 12.64 26.51
N THR A 114 9.87 12.93 27.82
CA THR A 114 10.97 13.60 28.54
C THR A 114 12.07 12.64 29.00
N GLU A 115 11.77 11.38 29.16
CA GLU A 115 12.73 10.36 29.59
C GLU A 115 13.51 9.77 28.41
N GLU A 116 12.88 9.62 27.24
CA GLU A 116 13.48 9.09 26.03
C GLU A 116 14.38 10.09 25.29
N SER A 117 14.24 11.40 25.51
CA SER A 117 15.00 12.43 24.80
C SER A 117 16.33 12.72 25.48
N GLU A 118 17.44 12.29 24.93
CA GLU A 118 18.81 12.53 25.45
C GLU A 118 19.17 14.02 25.60
N SER A 119 18.51 14.94 24.86
CA SER A 119 18.74 16.37 24.99
C SER A 119 17.53 17.22 24.59
N LEU A 120 16.65 17.51 25.54
CA LEU A 120 15.59 18.49 25.31
C LEU A 120 16.21 19.92 25.22
N PRO A 121 15.71 20.79 24.32
CA PRO A 121 16.12 22.19 24.25
C PRO A 121 15.93 22.89 25.59
N ALA A 122 16.84 23.84 25.95
CA ALA A 122 16.83 24.55 27.21
C ALA A 122 15.56 25.40 27.44
N ASP A 123 14.77 25.66 26.40
CA ASP A 123 13.50 26.39 26.43
C ASP A 123 12.29 25.49 26.32
N PHE A 124 12.50 24.17 26.34
CA PHE A 124 11.40 23.18 26.31
C PHE A 124 10.63 23.22 27.64
N GLU A 125 9.35 23.41 27.52
CA GLU A 125 8.39 23.33 28.66
C GLU A 125 7.28 22.39 28.21
N LEU A 126 7.02 21.31 28.95
CA LEU A 126 5.88 20.43 28.71
C LEU A 126 4.57 21.25 28.75
N PRO A 127 3.71 21.12 27.71
CA PRO A 127 2.39 21.74 27.77
C PRO A 127 1.56 21.18 28.94
N ASP A 128 0.65 21.99 29.46
CA ASP A 128 -0.38 21.52 30.38
C ASP A 128 -1.28 20.48 29.66
N THR A 129 -1.52 19.33 30.27
CA THR A 129 -2.37 18.27 29.73
C THR A 129 -3.74 18.76 29.28
N SER A 130 -4.27 19.84 29.88
CA SER A 130 -5.54 20.47 29.45
C SER A 130 -5.46 21.13 28.05
N HIS A 131 -4.27 21.49 27.60
CA HIS A 131 -4.01 22.09 26.29
C HIS A 131 -3.44 21.13 25.25
N CYS A 132 -3.35 19.84 25.56
CA CYS A 132 -3.15 18.81 24.54
C CYS A 132 -4.44 18.65 23.72
N TYR A 133 -4.34 18.69 22.41
CA TYR A 133 -5.52 18.61 21.57
C TYR A 133 -5.82 17.18 21.08
N SER A 134 -7.07 16.80 21.09
CA SER A 134 -7.61 15.64 20.38
C SER A 134 -8.05 16.03 18.96
N ILE A 135 -8.57 17.24 18.81
CA ILE A 135 -9.04 17.79 17.53
C ILE A 135 -8.46 19.19 17.35
N LEU A 136 -7.97 19.46 16.14
CA LEU A 136 -7.62 20.81 15.68
C LEU A 136 -8.58 21.22 14.55
N VAL A 137 -9.17 22.40 14.68
CA VAL A 137 -10.11 22.93 13.66
C VAL A 137 -10.00 24.45 13.55
N GLY A 138 -10.10 24.95 12.32
CA GLY A 138 -10.19 26.39 12.05
C GLY A 138 -11.64 26.87 12.03
N SER A 139 -11.89 28.02 12.64
CA SER A 139 -13.16 28.75 12.46
C SER A 139 -12.89 30.24 12.46
N GLY A 140 -13.31 30.93 11.40
CA GLY A 140 -12.87 32.28 11.13
C GLY A 140 -11.34 32.39 11.09
N ASP A 141 -10.79 33.40 11.75
CA ASP A 141 -9.34 33.61 11.82
C ASP A 141 -8.65 32.88 12.99
N LYS A 142 -9.35 31.95 13.66
CA LYS A 142 -8.86 31.27 14.84
C LYS A 142 -8.63 29.79 14.60
N LEU A 143 -7.55 29.29 15.19
CA LEU A 143 -7.30 27.84 15.33
C LEU A 143 -7.78 27.42 16.74
N TYR A 144 -8.68 26.45 16.78
CA TYR A 144 -9.18 25.85 18.01
C TYR A 144 -8.55 24.48 18.24
N GLY A 145 -8.14 24.25 19.47
CA GLY A 145 -7.82 22.93 20.02
C GLY A 145 -8.98 22.47 20.93
N ILE A 146 -9.35 21.23 20.81
CA ILE A 146 -10.33 20.57 21.66
C ILE A 146 -9.67 19.38 22.34
N ASN A 147 -9.69 19.37 23.67
CA ASN A 147 -9.25 18.23 24.45
C ASN A 147 -10.47 17.36 24.82
N ALA A 148 -10.53 16.15 24.32
CA ALA A 148 -11.66 15.24 24.59
C ALA A 148 -11.66 14.71 26.02
N LEU A 149 -10.50 14.61 26.68
CA LEU A 149 -10.37 14.09 28.04
C LEU A 149 -10.89 15.08 29.08
N THR A 150 -10.49 16.37 28.95
CA THR A 150 -10.89 17.41 29.89
C THR A 150 -12.14 18.19 29.49
N GLY A 151 -12.53 18.07 28.21
CA GLY A 151 -13.58 18.91 27.65
C GLY A 151 -13.13 20.34 27.33
N THR A 152 -11.87 20.69 27.49
CA THR A 152 -11.38 22.06 27.28
C THR A 152 -11.40 22.42 25.80
N ILE A 153 -11.98 23.57 25.47
CA ILE A 153 -11.92 24.21 24.18
C ILE A 153 -11.05 25.45 24.33
N PHE A 154 -9.99 25.54 23.56
CA PHE A 154 -9.02 26.63 23.62
C PHE A 154 -8.61 27.10 22.22
N THR A 155 -8.11 28.33 22.12
CA THR A 155 -7.45 28.80 20.90
C THR A 155 -5.94 28.67 21.02
N ILE A 156 -5.28 28.50 19.88
CA ILE A 156 -3.82 28.37 19.79
C ILE A 156 -3.30 29.52 18.93
N ASP A 157 -2.47 30.36 19.53
CA ASP A 157 -1.70 31.41 18.85
C ASP A 157 -0.20 31.24 19.13
N GLY A 158 0.64 32.04 18.48
CA GLY A 158 2.07 32.05 18.70
C GLY A 158 2.55 33.41 19.19
N GLN A 159 3.42 33.41 20.21
CA GLN A 159 4.17 34.60 20.61
C GLN A 159 5.63 34.22 20.84
N ASP A 160 6.53 34.88 20.10
CA ASP A 160 7.97 34.63 20.19
C ASP A 160 8.36 33.15 20.02
N GLY A 161 7.65 32.45 19.13
CA GLY A 161 7.86 31.03 18.84
C GLY A 161 7.27 30.04 19.85
N LYS A 162 6.59 30.54 20.89
CA LYS A 162 5.90 29.73 21.89
C LYS A 162 4.40 29.70 21.64
N ALA A 163 3.76 28.56 21.91
CA ALA A 163 2.31 28.44 21.89
C ALA A 163 1.67 29.28 23.01
N VAL A 164 0.64 30.01 22.63
CA VAL A 164 -0.20 30.79 23.59
C VAL A 164 -1.60 30.20 23.54
N TYR A 165 -1.98 29.55 24.60
CA TYR A 165 -3.31 28.94 24.76
C TYR A 165 -4.26 29.91 25.46
N THR A 166 -5.49 30.00 24.98
CA THR A 166 -6.54 30.77 25.61
C THR A 166 -7.79 29.92 25.73
N ASP A 167 -8.19 29.59 26.96
CA ASP A 167 -9.41 28.84 27.19
C ASP A 167 -10.62 29.65 26.79
N VAL A 168 -11.51 29.01 26.05
CA VAL A 168 -12.75 29.60 25.54
C VAL A 168 -13.95 29.03 26.24
N ALA A 169 -14.02 27.71 26.38
CA ALA A 169 -15.15 27.02 27.00
C ALA A 169 -14.73 25.64 27.51
N THR A 170 -15.61 24.98 28.25
CA THR A 170 -15.50 23.58 28.59
C THR A 170 -16.73 22.84 28.10
N MET A 171 -16.56 21.75 27.41
CA MET A 171 -17.67 20.92 26.92
C MET A 171 -18.49 20.36 28.06
N ALA A 172 -19.81 20.44 27.91
CA ALA A 172 -20.74 19.94 28.89
C ALA A 172 -20.78 18.40 28.97
N ASP A 173 -20.40 17.74 27.90
CA ASP A 173 -20.36 16.29 27.77
C ASP A 173 -19.24 15.87 26.80
N THR A 174 -18.40 14.94 27.22
CA THR A 174 -17.31 14.34 26.41
C THR A 174 -17.49 12.84 26.22
N SER A 175 -18.54 12.25 26.78
CA SER A 175 -18.72 10.79 26.79
C SER A 175 -18.79 10.17 25.39
N PHE A 176 -19.20 10.94 24.39
CA PHE A 176 -19.29 10.48 23.01
C PHE A 176 -17.92 10.28 22.31
N PHE A 177 -16.82 10.74 22.92
CA PHE A 177 -15.47 10.42 22.45
C PHE A 177 -14.97 9.07 22.93
N PHE A 178 -15.68 8.40 23.81
CA PHE A 178 -15.25 7.15 24.40
C PHE A 178 -16.31 6.08 24.21
N GLN A 179 -15.87 4.91 23.84
CA GLN A 179 -16.70 3.70 23.80
C GLN A 179 -16.15 2.68 24.79
N THR A 180 -17.04 1.91 25.37
CA THR A 180 -16.68 0.79 26.23
C THR A 180 -16.97 -0.47 25.45
N GLU A 181 -15.96 -1.27 25.23
CA GLU A 181 -16.11 -2.63 24.75
C GLU A 181 -16.28 -3.53 25.97
N GLU A 182 -17.40 -4.24 26.04
CA GLU A 182 -17.64 -5.18 27.12
C GLU A 182 -16.68 -6.36 26.96
N GLY A 183 -16.07 -6.77 28.07
CA GLY A 183 -15.26 -7.96 28.11
C GLY A 183 -16.09 -9.18 27.66
N TYR A 184 -15.50 -10.05 26.89
CA TYR A 184 -16.08 -11.32 26.48
C TYR A 184 -15.34 -12.47 27.16
N TYR A 185 -16.04 -13.55 27.37
CA TYR A 185 -15.42 -14.76 27.86
C TYR A 185 -14.80 -15.50 26.68
N ASP A 186 -13.50 -15.60 26.67
CA ASP A 186 -12.78 -16.41 25.71
C ASP A 186 -12.93 -17.89 26.11
N GLU A 187 -13.73 -18.62 25.34
CA GLU A 187 -13.96 -20.06 25.60
C GLU A 187 -12.70 -20.90 25.36
N GLU A 188 -11.74 -20.39 24.59
CA GLU A 188 -10.51 -21.09 24.22
C GLU A 188 -9.42 -20.92 25.28
N GLU A 189 -9.24 -19.69 25.79
CA GLU A 189 -8.27 -19.43 26.86
C GLU A 189 -8.85 -19.66 28.24
N GLY A 190 -10.18 -19.74 28.37
CA GLY A 190 -10.88 -19.92 29.63
C GLY A 190 -10.83 -18.71 30.55
N GLU A 191 -10.52 -17.53 29.99
CA GLU A 191 -10.38 -16.28 30.71
C GLU A 191 -11.45 -15.28 30.30
N GLU A 192 -11.86 -14.42 31.23
CA GLU A 192 -12.79 -13.33 31.01
C GLU A 192 -11.95 -12.06 30.72
N THR A 193 -12.01 -11.54 29.50
CA THR A 193 -11.36 -10.27 29.17
C THR A 193 -12.05 -9.13 29.90
N GLU A 194 -11.29 -8.24 30.51
CA GLU A 194 -11.87 -7.06 31.18
C GLU A 194 -12.44 -6.09 30.15
N ALA A 195 -13.56 -5.46 30.49
CA ALA A 195 -14.12 -4.37 29.70
C ALA A 195 -13.11 -3.19 29.64
N TYR A 196 -12.83 -2.68 28.45
CA TYR A 196 -11.92 -1.56 28.27
C TYR A 196 -12.59 -0.38 27.58
N VAL A 197 -12.11 0.82 27.90
CA VAL A 197 -12.58 2.08 27.29
C VAL A 197 -11.56 2.53 26.27
N TYR A 198 -12.02 2.85 25.07
CA TYR A 198 -11.15 3.37 24.03
C TYR A 198 -11.66 4.69 23.47
N TYR A 199 -10.72 5.50 22.93
CA TYR A 199 -11.02 6.78 22.30
C TYR A 199 -11.62 6.59 20.91
N THR A 200 -12.76 7.23 20.68
CA THR A 200 -13.45 7.23 19.38
C THR A 200 -13.14 8.50 18.61
N VAL A 201 -12.50 8.36 17.47
CA VAL A 201 -12.18 9.46 16.56
C VAL A 201 -13.41 9.82 15.73
N PRO A 202 -13.81 11.09 15.60
CA PRO A 202 -14.81 11.48 14.62
C PRO A 202 -14.30 11.23 13.20
N ASN A 203 -15.10 10.61 12.35
CA ASN A 203 -14.72 10.31 10.96
C ASN A 203 -14.51 11.60 10.16
N THR A 204 -15.44 12.55 10.29
CA THR A 204 -15.32 13.89 9.70
C THR A 204 -15.76 14.95 10.68
N TYR A 205 -15.20 16.14 10.55
CA TYR A 205 -15.60 17.27 11.36
C TYR A 205 -15.34 18.60 10.66
N ALA A 206 -16.13 19.59 10.98
CA ALA A 206 -16.04 20.93 10.43
C ALA A 206 -16.55 21.97 11.41
N ALA A 207 -15.97 23.18 11.40
CA ALA A 207 -16.49 24.31 12.14
C ALA A 207 -17.08 25.35 11.20
N SER A 208 -18.28 25.84 11.54
CA SER A 208 -18.95 26.92 10.82
C SER A 208 -19.51 27.92 11.82
N GLY A 209 -19.02 29.17 11.78
CA GLY A 209 -19.29 30.14 12.81
C GLY A 209 -18.79 29.67 14.19
N ASP A 210 -19.68 29.70 15.20
CA ASP A 210 -19.38 29.29 16.56
C ASP A 210 -19.73 27.82 16.86
N THR A 211 -20.02 27.02 15.83
CA THR A 211 -20.41 25.62 16.00
C THR A 211 -19.41 24.69 15.32
N LEU A 212 -19.00 23.65 16.04
CA LEU A 212 -18.25 22.50 15.55
C LEU A 212 -19.19 21.32 15.38
N ALA A 213 -19.22 20.74 14.21
CA ALA A 213 -19.93 19.50 13.92
C ALA A 213 -18.93 18.34 13.87
N LEU A 214 -19.20 17.27 14.60
CA LEU A 214 -18.40 16.06 14.72
C LEU A 214 -19.26 14.87 14.27
N GLN A 215 -18.88 14.20 13.18
CA GLN A 215 -19.56 13.01 12.71
C GLN A 215 -18.86 11.77 13.26
N PHE A 216 -19.63 10.91 13.92
CA PHE A 216 -19.19 9.64 14.47
C PHE A 216 -19.89 8.47 13.79
N GLN A 217 -19.16 7.36 13.70
CA GLN A 217 -19.67 6.07 13.26
C GLN A 217 -19.43 5.05 14.37
N ASN A 218 -20.52 4.53 14.93
CA ASN A 218 -20.48 3.55 16.01
C ASN A 218 -20.99 2.22 15.47
N TYR A 219 -20.21 1.17 15.64
CA TYR A 219 -20.63 -0.18 15.35
C TYR A 219 -21.36 -0.76 16.57
N THR A 220 -22.52 -1.35 16.32
CA THR A 220 -23.36 -2.00 17.34
C THR A 220 -23.80 -3.37 16.82
N ASP A 221 -24.29 -4.23 17.70
CA ASP A 221 -24.85 -5.55 17.30
C ASP A 221 -26.00 -5.44 16.28
N ASN A 222 -26.61 -4.27 16.16
CA ASN A 222 -27.72 -4.01 15.22
C ASN A 222 -27.27 -3.30 13.93
N GLY A 223 -25.98 -3.19 13.69
CA GLY A 223 -25.41 -2.50 12.53
C GLY A 223 -24.66 -1.22 12.91
N CYS A 224 -24.41 -0.37 11.93
CA CYS A 224 -23.63 0.86 12.08
C CYS A 224 -24.54 2.08 12.30
N GLU A 225 -24.42 2.73 13.45
CA GLU A 225 -25.09 4.00 13.76
C GLU A 225 -24.18 5.19 13.44
N ARG A 226 -24.70 6.17 12.69
CA ARG A 226 -23.95 7.40 12.38
C ARG A 226 -24.68 8.61 12.95
N VAL A 227 -23.94 9.45 13.68
CA VAL A 227 -24.49 10.63 14.35
C VAL A 227 -23.60 11.85 14.13
N VAL A 228 -24.19 13.04 14.18
CA VAL A 228 -23.45 14.30 14.24
C VAL A 228 -23.67 14.94 15.60
N LYS A 229 -22.59 15.14 16.34
CA LYS A 229 -22.55 15.93 17.58
C LYS A 229 -22.17 17.36 17.22
N LEU A 230 -22.89 18.30 17.80
CA LEU A 230 -22.69 19.75 17.63
C LEU A 230 -22.16 20.31 18.94
N VAL A 231 -20.97 20.90 18.88
CA VAL A 231 -20.30 21.52 20.03
C VAL A 231 -20.24 23.03 19.80
N SER A 232 -20.74 23.81 20.77
CA SER A 232 -20.57 25.26 20.74
C SER A 232 -19.14 25.64 21.12
N LEU A 233 -18.45 26.35 20.23
CA LEU A 233 -17.09 26.86 20.47
C LEU A 233 -17.07 28.04 21.44
N THR A 234 -18.23 28.56 21.87
CA THR A 234 -18.31 29.73 22.76
C THR A 234 -18.68 29.38 24.19
N ASP A 235 -19.55 28.37 24.41
CA ASP A 235 -20.04 28.02 25.74
C ASP A 235 -19.92 26.52 26.05
N GLY A 236 -19.37 25.69 25.13
CA GLY A 236 -19.16 24.26 25.31
C GLY A 236 -20.44 23.43 25.34
N SER A 237 -21.60 23.99 25.01
CA SER A 237 -22.83 23.19 24.96
C SER A 237 -22.77 22.15 23.84
N VAL A 238 -23.29 20.94 24.13
CA VAL A 238 -23.29 19.82 23.22
C VAL A 238 -24.72 19.39 22.91
N LYS A 239 -25.01 19.12 21.64
CA LYS A 239 -26.30 18.56 21.20
C LYS A 239 -26.11 17.61 20.02
N THR A 240 -27.06 16.73 19.80
CA THR A 240 -27.08 15.84 18.62
C THR A 240 -27.98 16.46 17.54
N ALA A 241 -27.56 16.38 16.28
CA ALA A 241 -28.37 16.81 15.13
C ALA A 241 -29.49 15.79 14.93
N GLY A 242 -30.71 16.17 15.38
CA GLY A 242 -31.85 15.24 15.47
C GLY A 242 -32.54 14.96 14.14
N VAL A 243 -32.36 15.81 13.12
CA VAL A 243 -33.06 15.68 11.83
C VAL A 243 -32.26 14.90 10.78
N LEU A 244 -30.96 14.66 11.02
CA LEU A 244 -30.13 13.85 10.14
C LEU A 244 -30.41 12.36 10.39
N LYS A 245 -30.46 11.59 9.32
CA LYS A 245 -30.85 10.16 9.41
C LYS A 245 -29.66 9.21 9.51
N ASN A 246 -28.70 9.35 8.61
CA ASN A 246 -27.49 8.53 8.57
C ASN A 246 -26.35 9.36 7.95
N PRO A 247 -25.87 10.38 8.68
CA PRO A 247 -24.87 11.33 8.18
C PRO A 247 -23.53 10.65 7.99
N ARG A 248 -22.96 10.75 6.78
CA ARG A 248 -21.67 10.14 6.44
C ARG A 248 -20.52 11.12 6.48
N SER A 249 -20.74 12.35 6.03
CA SER A 249 -19.72 13.39 6.04
C SER A 249 -20.34 14.75 6.29
N VAL A 250 -19.56 15.67 6.84
CA VAL A 250 -19.98 17.03 7.16
C VAL A 250 -18.92 18.04 6.70
N CYS A 251 -19.35 19.13 6.02
CA CYS A 251 -18.48 20.27 5.75
C CYS A 251 -19.11 21.59 6.17
N ALA A 252 -18.26 22.59 6.44
CA ALA A 252 -18.71 23.94 6.75
C ALA A 252 -19.39 24.59 5.53
N TYR A 253 -20.44 25.37 5.78
CA TYR A 253 -21.18 26.11 4.77
C TYR A 253 -21.43 27.55 5.23
N LYS A 254 -22.00 28.37 4.32
CA LYS A 254 -22.33 29.76 4.57
C LYS A 254 -23.18 29.95 5.83
N ASP A 255 -23.06 31.11 6.44
CA ASP A 255 -23.95 31.60 7.53
C ASP A 255 -24.04 30.65 8.75
N GLY A 256 -22.98 29.99 9.12
CA GLY A 256 -22.94 29.07 10.26
C GLY A 256 -23.66 27.73 10.05
N LYS A 257 -23.98 27.40 8.81
CA LYS A 257 -24.59 26.12 8.42
C LYS A 257 -23.56 25.09 8.02
N PHE A 258 -24.02 23.87 7.81
CA PHE A 258 -23.23 22.76 7.31
C PHE A 258 -23.91 22.13 6.08
N VAL A 259 -23.09 21.54 5.21
CA VAL A 259 -23.57 20.58 4.23
C VAL A 259 -23.20 19.19 4.70
N VAL A 260 -24.17 18.29 4.63
CA VAL A 260 -24.06 16.92 5.12
C VAL A 260 -24.44 15.97 4.01
N LEU A 261 -23.60 14.97 3.80
CA LEU A 261 -23.95 13.79 3.04
C LEU A 261 -24.75 12.87 3.96
N ASP A 262 -26.04 12.70 3.67
CA ASP A 262 -26.98 11.98 4.52
C ASP A 262 -27.69 10.88 3.73
N CYS A 263 -27.79 9.68 4.27
CA CYS A 263 -28.49 8.57 3.64
C CYS A 263 -29.88 8.38 4.25
N ASP A 264 -30.89 8.03 3.43
CA ASP A 264 -32.25 7.85 3.90
C ASP A 264 -32.47 6.58 4.77
N SER A 265 -31.57 5.58 4.66
CA SER A 265 -31.65 4.33 5.40
C SER A 265 -30.25 3.85 5.87
N GLN A 266 -30.22 3.04 6.90
CA GLN A 266 -28.98 2.58 7.52
C GLN A 266 -28.20 1.53 6.69
N GLU A 267 -28.81 0.83 5.74
CA GLU A 267 -28.22 -0.34 5.08
C GLU A 267 -28.66 -0.53 3.63
N ASN A 268 -28.54 0.47 2.77
CA ASN A 268 -28.70 0.24 1.34
C ASN A 268 -27.35 0.45 0.64
N TYR A 269 -26.73 -0.65 0.36
CA TYR A 269 -25.57 -0.75 -0.52
C TYR A 269 -26.02 -1.43 -1.81
N ASP A 270 -25.45 -1.04 -2.95
CA ASP A 270 -25.59 -1.79 -4.19
C ASP A 270 -24.75 -3.09 -4.16
N GLU A 271 -24.78 -3.83 -5.26
CA GLU A 271 -24.01 -5.08 -5.38
C GLU A 271 -22.48 -4.85 -5.32
N GLU A 272 -22.03 -3.61 -5.56
CA GLU A 272 -20.63 -3.19 -5.54
C GLU A 272 -20.20 -2.60 -4.18
N GLY A 273 -21.13 -2.48 -3.22
CA GLY A 273 -20.85 -1.97 -1.87
C GLY A 273 -20.95 -0.45 -1.75
N ASN A 274 -21.48 0.27 -2.75
CA ASN A 274 -21.68 1.71 -2.70
C ASN A 274 -23.00 2.08 -2.00
N PRO A 275 -23.04 3.18 -1.22
CA PRO A 275 -24.25 3.58 -0.53
C PRO A 275 -25.32 4.08 -1.51
N VAL A 276 -26.44 3.39 -1.59
CA VAL A 276 -27.61 3.79 -2.38
C VAL A 276 -28.40 4.84 -1.61
N ASN A 277 -29.03 5.77 -2.33
CA ASN A 277 -29.87 6.85 -1.80
C ASN A 277 -29.14 7.89 -0.93
N MET A 278 -27.88 8.15 -1.23
CA MET A 278 -27.16 9.27 -0.65
C MET A 278 -27.73 10.58 -1.18
N ARG A 279 -28.07 11.49 -0.28
CA ARG A 279 -28.54 12.84 -0.58
C ARG A 279 -27.62 13.87 0.05
N VAL A 280 -27.68 15.08 -0.44
CA VAL A 280 -26.93 16.22 0.11
C VAL A 280 -27.93 17.18 0.76
N VAL A 281 -27.70 17.53 2.01
CA VAL A 281 -28.57 18.44 2.75
C VAL A 281 -27.80 19.63 3.30
N ILE A 282 -28.43 20.82 3.31
CA ILE A 282 -27.95 21.97 4.07
C ILE A 282 -28.59 21.88 5.45
N TYR A 283 -27.74 21.69 6.46
CA TYR A 283 -28.18 21.59 7.85
C TYR A 283 -27.98 22.92 8.59
N ASP A 284 -29.04 23.41 9.23
CA ASP A 284 -29.01 24.59 10.09
C ASP A 284 -28.98 24.18 11.55
N PRO A 285 -27.82 24.33 12.25
CA PRO A 285 -27.68 23.89 13.64
C PRO A 285 -28.51 24.76 14.61
N ALA A 286 -28.84 26.01 14.27
CA ALA A 286 -29.60 26.89 15.15
C ALA A 286 -31.11 26.51 15.17
N ALA A 287 -31.66 26.08 14.04
CA ALA A 287 -33.02 25.66 13.90
C ALA A 287 -33.25 24.15 14.02
N ASP A 288 -32.21 23.34 14.00
CA ASP A 288 -32.21 21.86 13.86
C ASP A 288 -33.09 21.45 12.64
N THR A 289 -32.76 22.00 11.47
CA THR A 289 -33.50 21.72 10.22
C THR A 289 -32.55 21.37 9.11
N ALA A 290 -32.98 20.49 8.20
CA ALA A 290 -32.24 20.09 7.02
C ALA A 290 -33.04 20.39 5.75
N GLU A 291 -32.43 21.10 4.81
CA GLU A 291 -32.95 21.39 3.48
C GLU A 291 -32.22 20.55 2.45
N VAL A 292 -32.94 19.84 1.59
CA VAL A 292 -32.31 19.00 0.57
C VAL A 292 -31.74 19.90 -0.53
N LEU A 293 -30.41 19.79 -0.73
CA LEU A 293 -29.67 20.46 -1.81
C LEU A 293 -29.67 19.61 -3.08
N ALA A 294 -29.46 18.31 -2.92
CA ALA A 294 -29.51 17.30 -3.99
C ALA A 294 -30.12 16.01 -3.46
N ASP A 295 -31.12 15.48 -4.22
CA ASP A 295 -31.81 14.24 -3.85
C ASP A 295 -30.95 12.97 -4.06
N SER A 296 -29.94 13.07 -4.92
CA SER A 296 -28.98 11.98 -5.22
C SER A 296 -27.67 12.55 -5.68
N ILE A 297 -26.62 11.78 -5.53
CA ILE A 297 -25.29 12.01 -6.10
C ILE A 297 -25.14 11.06 -7.30
N ASP A 298 -24.57 11.53 -8.40
CA ASP A 298 -24.32 10.71 -9.58
C ASP A 298 -23.30 9.59 -9.23
N SER A 299 -23.52 8.38 -9.76
CA SER A 299 -22.66 7.24 -9.47
C SER A 299 -21.20 7.49 -9.87
N SER A 300 -20.95 8.19 -10.97
CA SER A 300 -19.59 8.53 -11.40
C SER A 300 -18.82 9.42 -10.39
N ILE A 301 -19.53 10.25 -9.61
CA ILE A 301 -18.94 11.03 -8.53
C ILE A 301 -18.65 10.14 -7.31
N LEU A 302 -19.52 9.17 -7.03
CA LEU A 302 -19.33 8.27 -5.88
C LEU A 302 -18.27 7.20 -6.12
N GLU A 303 -18.26 6.59 -7.30
CA GLU A 303 -17.33 5.50 -7.65
C GLU A 303 -15.87 5.97 -7.72
N GLU A 304 -15.63 7.18 -8.23
CA GLU A 304 -14.29 7.73 -8.40
C GLU A 304 -13.80 8.54 -7.21
N SER A 305 -14.60 8.70 -6.15
CA SER A 305 -14.28 9.64 -5.08
C SER A 305 -14.17 9.00 -3.71
N ASP A 306 -13.33 9.60 -2.86
CA ASP A 306 -13.25 9.31 -1.43
C ASP A 306 -14.60 9.57 -0.68
N LEU A 307 -15.59 10.23 -1.32
CA LEU A 307 -16.91 10.50 -0.75
C LEU A 307 -17.68 9.23 -0.39
N ASN A 308 -17.46 8.15 -1.14
CA ASN A 308 -18.06 6.86 -0.87
C ASN A 308 -17.68 6.30 0.51
N MET A 309 -16.44 6.57 0.95
CA MET A 309 -15.91 6.16 2.25
C MET A 309 -16.31 7.10 3.40
N GLY A 310 -17.04 8.19 3.13
CA GLY A 310 -17.41 9.21 4.11
C GLY A 310 -16.28 10.18 4.42
N ASN A 311 -15.34 10.35 3.50
CA ASN A 311 -14.20 11.23 3.66
C ASN A 311 -14.54 12.71 3.45
N ASP A 312 -13.57 13.56 3.72
CA ASP A 312 -13.74 15.02 3.73
C ASP A 312 -14.17 15.58 2.39
N PHE A 313 -15.21 16.37 2.41
CA PHE A 313 -15.53 17.29 1.32
C PHE A 313 -15.62 18.73 1.84
N TYR A 314 -15.52 19.70 0.93
CA TYR A 314 -15.34 21.09 1.29
C TYR A 314 -16.23 21.98 0.43
N TYR A 315 -16.61 23.13 0.95
CA TYR A 315 -17.29 24.16 0.18
C TYR A 315 -16.37 25.37 -0.04
N SER A 316 -16.23 25.80 -1.29
CA SER A 316 -15.57 27.05 -1.63
C SER A 316 -16.58 28.14 -1.96
N GLU A 317 -16.60 29.20 -1.17
CA GLU A 317 -17.44 30.38 -1.45
C GLU A 317 -17.01 31.10 -2.73
N THR A 318 -15.72 31.14 -3.02
CA THR A 318 -15.17 31.81 -4.21
C THR A 318 -15.61 31.13 -5.51
N LEU A 319 -15.59 29.79 -5.51
CA LEU A 319 -16.00 28.98 -6.66
C LEU A 319 -17.51 28.68 -6.66
N ASP A 320 -18.18 28.95 -5.53
CA ASP A 320 -19.56 28.55 -5.27
C ASP A 320 -19.82 27.10 -5.65
N GLY A 321 -18.98 26.21 -5.12
CA GLY A 321 -18.97 24.81 -5.46
C GLY A 321 -18.41 23.91 -4.34
N PHE A 322 -18.73 22.63 -4.42
CA PHE A 322 -18.28 21.61 -3.48
C PHE A 322 -17.08 20.87 -4.05
N LEU A 323 -16.07 20.71 -3.23
CA LEU A 323 -14.79 20.11 -3.58
C LEU A 323 -14.65 18.76 -2.91
N TYR A 324 -14.17 17.78 -3.65
CA TYR A 324 -13.84 16.45 -3.16
C TYR A 324 -12.58 15.95 -3.88
N PHE A 325 -12.02 14.84 -3.42
CA PHE A 325 -10.76 14.34 -3.93
C PHE A 325 -10.95 13.00 -4.62
N THR A 326 -10.17 12.80 -5.68
CA THR A 326 -10.01 11.51 -6.34
C THR A 326 -8.55 11.35 -6.78
N GLY A 327 -7.81 10.46 -6.09
CA GLY A 327 -6.36 10.35 -6.30
C GLY A 327 -5.65 11.70 -6.11
N THR A 328 -4.99 12.17 -7.17
CA THR A 328 -4.30 13.47 -7.20
C THR A 328 -5.13 14.60 -7.81
N LYS A 329 -6.42 14.40 -8.06
CA LYS A 329 -7.34 15.46 -8.52
C LYS A 329 -8.15 16.04 -7.37
N VAL A 330 -8.32 17.35 -7.39
CA VAL A 330 -9.39 18.05 -6.65
C VAL A 330 -10.52 18.28 -7.62
N MET A 331 -11.65 17.65 -7.38
CA MET A 331 -12.84 17.77 -8.20
C MET A 331 -13.81 18.79 -7.61
N MET A 332 -14.54 19.48 -8.45
CA MET A 332 -15.58 20.42 -8.05
C MET A 332 -16.91 20.07 -8.69
N THR A 333 -17.96 20.07 -7.89
CA THR A 333 -19.35 19.94 -8.34
C THR A 333 -20.21 21.08 -7.78
N LYS A 334 -21.20 21.52 -8.57
CA LYS A 334 -22.19 22.50 -8.12
C LYS A 334 -23.57 21.87 -7.93
N ASP A 335 -23.82 20.71 -8.52
CA ASP A 335 -25.10 20.04 -8.59
C ASP A 335 -25.11 18.58 -8.17
N PHE A 336 -23.93 18.02 -7.83
CA PHE A 336 -23.70 16.61 -7.51
C PHE A 336 -24.09 15.65 -8.64
N LYS A 337 -24.16 16.15 -9.88
CA LYS A 337 -24.43 15.38 -11.09
C LYS A 337 -23.31 15.49 -12.11
N THR A 338 -22.61 16.59 -12.10
CA THR A 338 -21.48 16.86 -12.97
C THR A 338 -20.31 17.39 -12.15
N ALA A 339 -19.11 17.01 -12.52
CA ALA A 339 -17.90 17.50 -11.85
C ALA A 339 -16.86 17.98 -12.87
N VAL A 340 -16.01 18.89 -12.42
CA VAL A 340 -14.86 19.39 -13.17
C VAL A 340 -13.63 19.37 -12.28
N THR A 341 -12.46 19.23 -12.86
CA THR A 341 -11.19 19.29 -12.10
C THR A 341 -10.90 20.75 -11.68
N ALA A 342 -10.76 20.99 -10.39
CA ALA A 342 -10.45 22.29 -9.80
C ALA A 342 -8.94 22.48 -9.54
N ALA A 343 -8.19 21.41 -9.30
CA ALA A 343 -6.73 21.41 -9.19
C ALA A 343 -6.16 20.00 -9.38
N TYR A 344 -4.87 19.92 -9.72
CA TYR A 344 -4.09 18.70 -9.65
C TYR A 344 -3.07 18.81 -8.51
N LEU A 345 -2.92 17.74 -7.74
CA LEU A 345 -2.00 17.65 -6.63
C LEU A 345 -0.76 16.82 -7.04
N PRO A 346 0.44 17.16 -6.53
CA PRO A 346 1.64 16.38 -6.83
C PRO A 346 1.70 15.05 -6.06
N ILE A 347 0.92 14.94 -5.01
CA ILE A 347 0.87 13.76 -4.11
C ILE A 347 -0.56 13.43 -3.72
N GLN A 348 -0.81 12.16 -3.47
CA GLN A 348 -2.03 11.70 -2.81
C GLN A 348 -1.80 11.67 -1.29
N SER A 349 -2.67 12.29 -0.51
CA SER A 349 -2.60 12.28 0.95
C SER A 349 -3.94 12.61 1.59
N SER A 350 -4.19 12.03 2.76
CA SER A 350 -5.28 12.41 3.65
C SER A 350 -4.96 13.66 4.49
N CYS A 351 -3.68 14.02 4.64
CA CYS A 351 -3.25 15.24 5.31
C CYS A 351 -3.43 16.45 4.39
N ARG A 352 -4.65 16.98 4.33
CA ARG A 352 -5.02 18.06 3.41
C ARG A 352 -6.07 18.99 4.00
N ALA A 353 -6.10 20.22 3.51
CA ALA A 353 -7.16 21.17 3.82
C ALA A 353 -7.43 22.08 2.64
N VAL A 354 -8.63 22.60 2.58
CA VAL A 354 -9.10 23.53 1.53
C VAL A 354 -9.60 24.80 2.19
N ASN A 355 -9.20 25.95 1.64
CA ASN A 355 -9.87 27.22 1.89
C ASN A 355 -10.63 27.69 0.64
N ASN A 356 -11.04 28.96 0.59
CA ASN A 356 -11.83 29.47 -0.53
C ASN A 356 -11.07 29.54 -1.87
N SER A 357 -9.76 29.59 -1.89
CA SER A 357 -8.95 29.80 -3.11
C SER A 357 -7.86 28.74 -3.34
N CYS A 358 -7.45 28.04 -2.29
CA CYS A 358 -6.33 27.13 -2.34
C CYS A 358 -6.63 25.79 -1.67
N VAL A 359 -5.92 24.77 -2.08
CA VAL A 359 -5.74 23.50 -1.37
C VAL A 359 -4.29 23.39 -0.92
N VAL A 360 -4.08 22.93 0.31
CA VAL A 360 -2.78 22.50 0.81
C VAL A 360 -2.84 21.02 1.11
N VAL A 361 -1.89 20.29 0.56
CA VAL A 361 -1.70 18.86 0.77
C VAL A 361 -0.31 18.60 1.32
N ALA A 362 -0.20 17.65 2.20
CA ALA A 362 1.06 17.31 2.83
C ALA A 362 1.14 15.79 3.05
N ASN A 363 2.33 15.22 2.97
CA ASN A 363 2.57 13.87 3.44
C ASN A 363 3.96 13.75 4.09
N TYR A 364 4.14 12.66 4.79
CA TYR A 364 5.34 12.35 5.54
C TYR A 364 6.60 12.30 4.67
N SER A 365 6.52 11.70 3.48
CA SER A 365 7.68 11.40 2.63
C SER A 365 8.06 12.51 1.66
N ASN A 366 7.12 13.37 1.24
CA ASN A 366 7.37 14.34 0.17
C ASN A 366 7.36 15.79 0.63
N GLY A 367 6.56 16.14 1.65
CA GLY A 367 6.50 17.52 2.16
C GLY A 367 5.13 18.18 2.10
N VAL A 368 5.10 19.50 1.92
CA VAL A 368 3.89 20.35 1.94
C VAL A 368 3.79 21.13 0.63
N PHE A 369 2.63 21.04 -0.02
CA PHE A 369 2.39 21.63 -1.34
C PHE A 369 1.08 22.40 -1.35
N ALA A 370 1.08 23.56 -1.99
CA ALA A 370 -0.11 24.36 -2.21
C ALA A 370 -0.47 24.42 -3.70
N ARG A 371 -1.76 24.42 -3.98
CA ARG A 371 -2.33 24.57 -5.33
C ARG A 371 -3.51 25.54 -5.29
N THR A 372 -3.55 26.46 -6.23
CA THR A 372 -4.69 27.36 -6.39
C THR A 372 -5.86 26.62 -7.04
N LEU A 373 -7.06 26.83 -6.54
CA LEU A 373 -8.29 26.28 -7.07
C LEU A 373 -8.84 27.14 -8.22
N SER A 374 -9.38 26.49 -9.24
CA SER A 374 -10.04 27.16 -10.36
C SER A 374 -11.34 26.45 -10.77
N GLU A 375 -12.25 27.13 -11.46
CA GLU A 375 -13.48 26.49 -12.00
C GLU A 375 -13.18 25.44 -13.08
N ASN A 376 -11.98 25.47 -13.64
CA ASN A 376 -11.52 24.50 -14.63
C ASN A 376 -9.97 24.55 -14.62
N ALA A 377 -9.37 23.58 -13.95
CA ALA A 377 -7.92 23.43 -13.93
C ALA A 377 -7.46 22.97 -15.33
N SER A 378 -7.32 23.93 -16.22
CA SER A 378 -6.70 23.73 -17.54
C SER A 378 -5.29 24.26 -17.44
N GLY A 379 -4.34 23.48 -17.11
CA GLY A 379 -2.98 23.98 -17.04
C GLY A 379 -2.00 22.99 -17.56
N GLY A 380 -1.03 23.43 -18.31
CA GLY A 380 0.17 22.70 -18.60
C GLY A 380 -0.04 21.34 -19.30
N HIS A 381 0.90 20.48 -19.08
CA HIS A 381 0.86 19.09 -19.49
C HIS A 381 0.21 18.24 -18.41
N VAL A 382 -0.67 17.33 -18.81
CA VAL A 382 -1.30 16.37 -17.88
C VAL A 382 -0.92 14.98 -18.35
N ILE A 383 -0.12 14.28 -17.56
CA ILE A 383 0.23 12.87 -17.79
C ILE A 383 -0.78 12.00 -17.04
N VAL A 384 -1.49 11.17 -17.79
CA VAL A 384 -2.49 10.24 -17.26
C VAL A 384 -1.88 8.85 -17.18
N LEU A 385 -1.99 8.22 -16.01
CA LEU A 385 -1.45 6.90 -15.73
C LEU A 385 -2.56 5.89 -15.54
N LEU A 386 -2.45 4.72 -16.17
CA LEU A 386 -3.38 3.60 -16.04
C LEU A 386 -2.78 2.49 -15.18
N ASN A 387 -3.55 1.98 -14.22
CA ASN A 387 -3.19 0.89 -13.31
C ASN A 387 -1.98 1.18 -12.40
N VAL A 388 -1.75 2.44 -12.09
CA VAL A 388 -0.70 2.84 -11.15
C VAL A 388 -1.09 4.09 -10.37
N SER A 389 -0.75 4.12 -9.10
CA SER A 389 -0.90 5.30 -8.24
C SER A 389 0.30 6.23 -8.32
N VAL A 390 0.08 7.49 -7.96
CA VAL A 390 1.16 8.50 -7.91
C VAL A 390 1.93 8.36 -6.61
N TYR A 391 3.01 7.57 -6.64
CA TYR A 391 3.95 7.39 -5.52
C TYR A 391 5.40 7.22 -6.01
N GLY A 392 6.38 7.15 -5.12
CA GLY A 392 7.79 6.92 -5.45
C GLY A 392 8.33 7.90 -6.50
N GLY A 393 9.00 7.41 -7.51
CA GLY A 393 9.56 8.20 -8.62
C GLY A 393 8.52 9.07 -9.34
N ILE A 394 7.26 8.63 -9.43
CA ILE A 394 6.17 9.37 -10.06
C ILE A 394 5.83 10.61 -9.23
N SER A 395 5.69 10.48 -7.92
CA SER A 395 5.45 11.64 -7.04
C SER A 395 6.64 12.59 -7.01
N ASN A 396 7.87 12.07 -7.00
CA ASN A 396 9.09 12.87 -7.09
C ASN A 396 9.14 13.69 -8.39
N TYR A 397 8.74 13.08 -9.51
CA TYR A 397 8.61 13.81 -10.78
C TYR A 397 7.58 14.93 -10.68
N ALA A 398 6.38 14.66 -10.19
CA ALA A 398 5.30 15.63 -10.05
C ALA A 398 5.65 16.80 -9.10
N VAL A 399 6.40 16.51 -8.03
CA VAL A 399 6.90 17.51 -7.09
C VAL A 399 7.94 18.43 -7.75
N ASN A 400 8.87 17.88 -8.52
CA ASN A 400 9.96 18.63 -9.14
C ASN A 400 9.56 19.34 -10.45
N ASN A 401 8.41 18.96 -11.04
CA ASN A 401 7.88 19.54 -12.27
C ASN A 401 6.49 20.14 -12.04
N PRO A 402 6.37 21.27 -11.31
CA PRO A 402 5.07 21.80 -10.87
C PRO A 402 4.15 22.24 -12.02
N ASP A 403 4.68 22.42 -13.23
CA ASP A 403 3.92 22.75 -14.45
C ASP A 403 3.31 21.52 -15.12
N VAL A 404 3.69 20.31 -14.69
CA VAL A 404 3.16 19.03 -15.17
C VAL A 404 2.25 18.44 -14.09
N ALA A 405 1.03 18.15 -14.47
CA ALA A 405 0.10 17.40 -13.60
C ALA A 405 0.24 15.91 -13.88
N VAL A 406 0.25 15.09 -12.84
CA VAL A 406 0.24 13.62 -12.98
C VAL A 406 -0.97 13.07 -12.26
N TYR A 407 -1.74 12.27 -12.95
CA TYR A 407 -2.94 11.63 -12.42
C TYR A 407 -2.92 10.13 -12.71
N GLY A 408 -3.10 9.32 -11.69
CA GLY A 408 -3.20 7.85 -11.80
C GLY A 408 -4.59 7.35 -11.45
N TYR A 409 -5.06 6.35 -12.18
CA TYR A 409 -6.29 5.64 -11.86
C TYR A 409 -6.17 4.14 -12.18
N TYR A 410 -7.00 3.35 -11.52
CA TYR A 410 -7.12 1.92 -11.79
C TYR A 410 -8.34 1.70 -12.68
N GLY A 411 -8.09 1.37 -13.96
CA GLY A 411 -9.12 0.85 -14.86
C GLY A 411 -9.09 -0.67 -14.81
N GLY A 412 -10.23 -1.34 -14.85
CA GLY A 412 -10.29 -2.80 -14.85
C GLY A 412 -9.71 -3.48 -16.10
N ALA A 413 -8.78 -2.84 -16.82
CA ALA A 413 -8.23 -3.30 -18.07
C ALA A 413 -7.17 -4.39 -17.85
N GLY A 414 -7.60 -5.65 -17.86
CA GLY A 414 -6.74 -6.84 -17.75
C GLY A 414 -6.35 -7.46 -19.10
N THR A 415 -6.98 -7.05 -20.22
CA THR A 415 -6.74 -7.58 -21.56
C THR A 415 -6.19 -6.53 -22.53
N ALA A 416 -5.51 -6.99 -23.58
CA ALA A 416 -5.01 -6.10 -24.64
C ALA A 416 -6.12 -5.29 -25.34
N GLU A 417 -7.35 -5.80 -25.39
CA GLU A 417 -8.49 -5.10 -26.00
C GLU A 417 -9.02 -3.99 -25.10
N GLU A 418 -9.12 -4.22 -23.82
CA GLU A 418 -9.53 -3.22 -22.82
C GLU A 418 -8.52 -2.07 -22.77
N VAL A 419 -7.22 -2.37 -22.66
CA VAL A 419 -6.17 -1.34 -22.73
C VAL A 419 -6.23 -0.55 -24.04
N ALA A 420 -6.47 -1.22 -25.17
CA ALA A 420 -6.61 -0.52 -26.45
C ALA A 420 -7.84 0.39 -26.49
N GLN A 421 -8.91 0.04 -25.78
CA GLN A 421 -10.09 0.91 -25.61
C GLN A 421 -9.77 2.12 -24.74
N GLU A 422 -9.10 1.92 -23.62
CA GLU A 422 -8.62 3.01 -22.74
C GLU A 422 -7.69 3.95 -23.53
N PHE A 423 -6.72 3.43 -24.28
CA PHE A 423 -5.82 4.23 -25.12
C PHE A 423 -6.52 4.96 -26.28
N ALA A 424 -7.73 4.59 -26.61
CA ALA A 424 -8.56 5.25 -27.61
C ALA A 424 -9.60 6.19 -27.02
N ALA A 425 -9.77 6.22 -25.70
CA ALA A 425 -10.72 7.09 -25.02
C ALA A 425 -10.47 8.57 -25.36
N THR A 426 -11.50 9.37 -25.32
CA THR A 426 -11.41 10.81 -25.63
C THR A 426 -11.27 11.69 -24.39
N THR A 427 -11.48 11.11 -23.21
CA THR A 427 -11.38 11.78 -21.92
C THR A 427 -10.40 10.99 -21.06
N ASP A 428 -9.50 11.68 -20.40
CA ASP A 428 -8.45 11.10 -19.55
C ASP A 428 -7.72 9.91 -20.21
N THR A 429 -7.37 10.05 -21.49
CA THR A 429 -6.65 9.02 -22.25
C THR A 429 -5.30 8.76 -21.60
N PRO A 430 -4.98 7.51 -21.20
CA PRO A 430 -3.71 7.22 -20.56
C PRO A 430 -2.52 7.47 -21.49
N ASP A 431 -1.49 8.12 -20.95
CA ASP A 431 -0.19 8.30 -21.59
C ASP A 431 0.76 7.15 -21.25
N VAL A 432 0.76 6.73 -19.99
CA VAL A 432 1.59 5.65 -19.48
C VAL A 432 0.69 4.65 -18.78
N ALA A 433 1.01 3.37 -18.91
CA ALA A 433 0.31 2.32 -18.22
C ALA A 433 1.30 1.30 -17.63
N VAL A 434 0.84 0.55 -16.63
CA VAL A 434 1.59 -0.54 -16.02
C VAL A 434 0.96 -1.87 -16.39
N ALA A 435 1.81 -2.82 -16.77
CA ALA A 435 1.47 -4.20 -16.97
C ALA A 435 2.21 -5.07 -15.96
N TYR A 436 1.51 -6.07 -15.46
CA TYR A 436 2.11 -7.12 -14.66
C TYR A 436 2.13 -8.41 -15.47
N LEU A 437 3.33 -8.96 -15.71
CA LEU A 437 3.44 -10.34 -16.12
C LEU A 437 3.07 -11.19 -14.91
N SER A 438 1.91 -11.81 -14.93
CA SER A 438 1.35 -12.55 -13.81
C SER A 438 1.31 -14.05 -14.11
N THR A 439 1.32 -14.85 -13.05
CA THR A 439 1.14 -16.31 -13.13
C THR A 439 -0.24 -16.73 -13.62
N ASN A 440 -1.20 -15.81 -13.69
CA ASN A 440 -2.55 -16.05 -14.18
C ASN A 440 -2.84 -15.21 -15.43
N THR A 441 -3.80 -15.64 -16.22
CA THR A 441 -4.31 -14.88 -17.37
C THR A 441 -5.83 -15.01 -17.46
N GLU A 442 -6.49 -13.99 -17.97
CA GLU A 442 -7.90 -14.02 -18.35
C GLU A 442 -8.09 -14.48 -19.82
N ASP A 443 -7.00 -14.49 -20.62
CA ASP A 443 -7.03 -14.95 -21.98
C ASP A 443 -6.99 -16.49 -22.03
N PRO A 444 -8.03 -17.17 -22.55
CA PRO A 444 -8.04 -18.63 -22.72
C PRO A 444 -6.92 -19.17 -23.62
N ALA A 445 -6.37 -18.32 -24.48
CA ALA A 445 -5.23 -18.67 -25.33
C ALA A 445 -3.91 -18.66 -24.57
N GLY A 446 -3.87 -17.94 -23.47
CA GLY A 446 -2.64 -17.64 -22.75
C GLY A 446 -1.82 -16.54 -23.44
N GLY A 447 -0.61 -16.35 -22.99
CA GLY A 447 0.31 -15.34 -23.48
C GLY A 447 0.23 -14.03 -22.72
N TRP A 448 1.31 -13.27 -22.78
CA TRP A 448 1.35 -11.98 -22.13
C TRP A 448 0.63 -10.92 -22.98
N PHE A 449 -0.34 -10.25 -22.38
CA PHE A 449 -1.18 -9.30 -23.10
C PHE A 449 -0.38 -8.12 -23.69
N LEU A 450 0.76 -7.73 -23.08
CA LEU A 450 1.61 -6.66 -23.57
C LEU A 450 2.27 -7.02 -24.93
N ASP A 451 2.58 -8.30 -25.16
CA ASP A 451 3.05 -8.76 -26.48
C ASP A 451 1.96 -8.53 -27.55
N ALA A 452 0.71 -8.90 -27.22
CA ALA A 452 -0.41 -8.71 -28.13
C ALA A 452 -0.67 -7.21 -28.38
N LEU A 453 -0.56 -6.38 -27.37
CA LEU A 453 -0.69 -4.93 -27.44
C LEU A 453 0.39 -4.32 -28.36
N ASN A 454 1.65 -4.72 -28.15
CA ASN A 454 2.78 -4.27 -28.96
C ASN A 454 2.64 -4.71 -30.42
N ASN A 455 2.25 -5.96 -30.68
CA ASN A 455 2.04 -6.48 -32.02
C ASN A 455 0.92 -5.74 -32.79
N LYS A 456 -0.09 -5.23 -32.05
CA LYS A 456 -1.16 -4.39 -32.62
C LYS A 456 -0.74 -2.91 -32.80
N GLY A 457 0.47 -2.52 -32.35
CA GLY A 457 1.01 -1.15 -32.46
C GLY A 457 0.50 -0.19 -31.39
N TYR A 458 0.09 -0.70 -30.24
CA TYR A 458 -0.38 0.10 -29.10
C TYR A 458 0.72 0.39 -28.07
N CYS A 459 1.97 -0.03 -28.30
CA CYS A 459 3.11 0.36 -27.49
C CYS A 459 4.02 1.32 -28.27
N MET A 460 4.43 2.42 -27.62
CA MET A 460 5.41 3.36 -28.16
C MET A 460 6.80 2.74 -28.14
N ASP A 461 7.62 3.03 -29.16
CA ASP A 461 9.05 2.69 -29.15
C ASP A 461 9.79 3.65 -28.21
N LEU A 462 10.22 3.12 -27.05
CA LEU A 462 10.90 3.87 -26.00
C LEU A 462 12.41 4.02 -26.22
N SER A 463 12.98 3.39 -27.27
CA SER A 463 14.41 3.52 -27.61
C SER A 463 14.82 4.95 -27.96
N VAL A 464 13.85 5.83 -28.18
CA VAL A 464 14.06 7.27 -28.40
C VAL A 464 14.51 8.01 -27.14
N TYR A 465 14.26 7.48 -25.94
CA TYR A 465 14.65 8.07 -24.67
C TYR A 465 16.00 7.50 -24.20
N PRO A 466 17.05 8.34 -24.08
CA PRO A 466 18.41 7.87 -23.78
C PRO A 466 18.50 7.11 -22.44
N ALA A 467 17.83 7.61 -21.40
CA ALA A 467 17.82 6.99 -20.06
C ALA A 467 17.18 5.59 -20.10
N VAL A 468 16.00 5.46 -20.73
CA VAL A 468 15.31 4.17 -20.91
C VAL A 468 16.19 3.20 -21.69
N LYS A 469 16.78 3.65 -22.80
CA LYS A 469 17.66 2.82 -23.63
C LYS A 469 18.86 2.30 -22.83
N GLN A 470 19.54 3.19 -22.09
CA GLN A 470 20.69 2.82 -21.27
C GLN A 470 20.29 1.80 -20.19
N TYR A 471 19.17 2.03 -19.52
CA TYR A 471 18.67 1.12 -18.50
C TYR A 471 18.33 -0.26 -19.06
N VAL A 472 17.53 -0.33 -20.14
CA VAL A 472 17.12 -1.61 -20.75
C VAL A 472 18.34 -2.37 -21.30
N GLU A 473 19.35 -1.68 -21.85
CA GLU A 473 20.62 -2.30 -22.28
C GLU A 473 21.42 -2.86 -21.10
N SER A 474 21.26 -2.33 -19.89
CA SER A 474 21.92 -2.84 -18.67
C SER A 474 21.23 -4.05 -18.06
N LEU A 475 19.99 -4.34 -18.41
CA LEU A 475 19.23 -5.47 -17.86
C LEU A 475 19.85 -6.83 -18.20
N ASN A 476 19.67 -7.82 -17.35
CA ASN A 476 19.91 -9.22 -17.66
C ASN A 476 19.15 -9.63 -18.91
N ASP A 477 19.73 -10.51 -19.72
CA ASP A 477 19.21 -10.87 -21.04
C ASP A 477 17.76 -11.38 -21.00
N VAL A 478 17.39 -12.06 -19.93
CA VAL A 478 16.04 -12.58 -19.73
C VAL A 478 15.02 -11.43 -19.61
N PHE A 479 15.29 -10.42 -18.77
CA PHE A 479 14.39 -9.28 -18.58
C PHE A 479 14.42 -8.33 -19.78
N ARG A 480 15.59 -8.14 -20.40
CA ARG A 480 15.69 -7.35 -21.62
C ARG A 480 14.86 -7.96 -22.74
N SER A 481 14.90 -9.28 -22.91
CA SER A 481 14.15 -9.96 -23.99
C SER A 481 12.63 -9.86 -23.81
N LEU A 482 12.17 -9.64 -22.55
CA LEU A 482 10.76 -9.47 -22.22
C LEU A 482 10.15 -8.20 -22.84
N VAL A 483 10.94 -7.15 -23.03
CA VAL A 483 10.48 -5.81 -23.42
C VAL A 483 11.13 -5.29 -24.72
N THR A 484 11.90 -6.13 -25.41
CA THR A 484 12.54 -5.74 -26.68
C THR A 484 12.10 -6.61 -27.83
N THR A 485 12.00 -6.02 -29.01
CA THR A 485 11.72 -6.75 -30.26
C THR A 485 13.03 -7.16 -30.94
N GLU A 486 12.95 -8.09 -31.90
CA GLU A 486 14.12 -8.55 -32.69
C GLU A 486 14.79 -7.42 -33.51
N ASP A 487 14.05 -6.39 -33.91
CA ASP A 487 14.55 -5.19 -34.58
C ASP A 487 15.11 -4.13 -33.64
N GLY A 488 15.16 -4.41 -32.33
CA GLY A 488 15.81 -3.59 -31.30
C GLY A 488 14.97 -2.45 -30.77
N LYS A 489 13.65 -2.45 -31.00
CA LYS A 489 12.75 -1.50 -30.34
C LYS A 489 12.53 -1.91 -28.89
N ILE A 490 12.28 -0.92 -28.04
CA ILE A 490 11.94 -1.08 -26.62
C ILE A 490 10.47 -0.70 -26.46
N PHE A 491 9.65 -1.61 -25.97
CA PHE A 491 8.22 -1.35 -25.78
C PHE A 491 7.77 -1.36 -24.31
N GLY A 492 8.70 -1.51 -23.38
CA GLY A 492 8.42 -1.46 -21.95
C GLY A 492 9.67 -1.23 -21.10
N VAL A 493 9.46 -0.86 -19.86
CA VAL A 493 10.49 -0.61 -18.83
C VAL A 493 10.17 -1.51 -17.62
N PRO A 494 10.88 -2.62 -17.41
CA PRO A 494 10.73 -3.43 -16.21
C PRO A 494 11.22 -2.66 -14.99
N THR A 495 10.46 -2.68 -13.90
CA THR A 495 10.78 -1.92 -12.67
C THR A 495 10.84 -2.77 -11.42
N SER A 496 10.19 -3.93 -11.43
CA SER A 496 10.28 -4.89 -10.33
C SER A 496 10.09 -6.32 -10.83
N VAL A 497 10.58 -7.26 -10.04
CA VAL A 497 10.40 -8.70 -10.25
C VAL A 497 10.16 -9.39 -8.91
N TYR A 498 9.23 -10.33 -8.88
CA TYR A 498 8.93 -11.14 -7.69
C TYR A 498 8.38 -12.50 -8.09
N GLY A 499 8.34 -13.44 -7.14
CA GLY A 499 7.93 -14.81 -7.46
C GLY A 499 9.10 -15.66 -7.97
N GLY A 500 8.99 -16.21 -9.18
CA GLY A 500 9.98 -17.17 -9.69
C GLY A 500 10.07 -18.38 -8.76
N TYR A 501 8.95 -19.07 -8.53
CA TYR A 501 8.80 -20.03 -7.44
C TYR A 501 9.64 -21.28 -7.62
N SER A 502 10.35 -21.63 -6.56
CA SER A 502 11.18 -22.81 -6.44
C SER A 502 10.75 -23.67 -5.24
N PHE A 503 11.41 -24.83 -5.09
CA PHE A 503 11.29 -25.65 -3.91
C PHE A 503 12.39 -25.29 -2.91
N SER A 504 12.01 -25.30 -1.63
CA SER A 504 12.95 -25.17 -0.51
C SER A 504 12.61 -26.18 0.58
N PHE A 505 13.44 -26.27 1.61
CA PHE A 505 13.17 -27.17 2.74
C PHE A 505 13.41 -26.47 4.08
N ASN A 506 12.77 -26.99 5.11
CA ASN A 506 12.91 -26.57 6.48
C ASN A 506 14.10 -27.33 7.12
N SER A 507 15.17 -26.61 7.49
CA SER A 507 16.38 -27.19 8.07
C SER A 507 16.15 -27.79 9.45
N ASP A 508 15.27 -27.19 10.25
CA ASP A 508 14.98 -27.64 11.61
C ASP A 508 14.22 -28.96 11.58
N VAL A 509 13.16 -29.00 10.77
CA VAL A 509 12.42 -30.26 10.56
C VAL A 509 13.35 -31.36 10.04
N LEU A 510 14.24 -31.03 9.09
CA LEU A 510 15.24 -31.96 8.57
C LEU A 510 16.16 -32.49 9.68
N THR A 511 16.65 -31.57 10.53
CA THR A 511 17.58 -31.88 11.63
C THR A 511 16.87 -32.71 12.71
N GLU A 512 15.67 -32.32 13.12
CA GLU A 512 14.89 -33.05 14.12
C GLU A 512 14.50 -34.46 13.68
N MET A 513 14.26 -34.63 12.38
CA MET A 513 14.03 -35.95 11.79
C MET A 513 15.29 -36.78 11.64
N GLY A 514 16.49 -36.22 11.90
CA GLY A 514 17.76 -36.85 11.69
C GLY A 514 18.08 -37.15 10.21
N LEU A 515 17.46 -36.43 9.29
CA LEU A 515 17.67 -36.51 7.87
C LEU A 515 18.82 -35.53 7.45
N THR A 516 19.33 -35.72 6.25
CA THR A 516 20.34 -34.86 5.62
C THR A 516 19.83 -34.34 4.28
N VAL A 517 20.47 -33.32 3.73
CA VAL A 517 20.13 -32.78 2.40
C VAL A 517 20.16 -33.86 1.30
N ASP A 518 21.03 -34.87 1.47
CA ASP A 518 21.13 -35.99 0.53
C ASP A 518 19.90 -36.92 0.55
N ASP A 519 19.06 -36.83 1.59
CA ASP A 519 17.81 -37.60 1.72
C ASP A 519 16.61 -36.93 1.03
N LEU A 520 16.75 -35.64 0.64
CA LEU A 520 15.71 -34.87 -0.01
C LEU A 520 15.56 -35.21 -1.49
N PRO A 521 14.33 -35.15 -2.04
CA PRO A 521 14.10 -35.39 -3.47
C PRO A 521 14.72 -34.26 -4.31
N THR A 522 15.33 -34.60 -5.43
CA THR A 522 15.93 -33.66 -6.39
C THR A 522 15.14 -33.56 -7.69
N ASN A 523 14.11 -34.37 -7.85
CA ASN A 523 13.19 -34.33 -8.98
C ASN A 523 11.79 -34.79 -8.56
N LEU A 524 10.77 -34.49 -9.38
CA LEU A 524 9.38 -34.78 -9.07
C LEU A 524 9.06 -36.30 -8.98
N VAL A 525 9.82 -37.15 -9.65
CA VAL A 525 9.67 -38.62 -9.50
C VAL A 525 10.10 -39.02 -8.08
N GLU A 526 11.26 -38.56 -7.65
CA GLU A 526 11.74 -38.79 -6.27
C GLU A 526 10.83 -38.14 -5.22
N LEU A 527 10.19 -36.99 -5.53
CA LEU A 527 9.20 -36.39 -4.64
C LEU A 527 8.00 -37.31 -4.39
N CYS A 528 7.47 -37.95 -5.43
CA CYS A 528 6.39 -38.93 -5.30
C CYS A 528 6.82 -40.16 -4.47
N GLU A 529 8.07 -40.60 -4.63
CA GLU A 529 8.67 -41.68 -3.85
C GLU A 529 8.88 -41.26 -2.38
N PHE A 530 9.33 -40.04 -2.15
CA PHE A 530 9.53 -39.46 -0.82
C PHE A 530 8.19 -39.32 -0.06
N ILE A 531 7.14 -38.82 -0.70
CA ILE A 531 5.79 -38.77 -0.12
C ILE A 531 5.29 -40.20 0.24
N THR A 532 5.57 -41.17 -0.61
CA THR A 532 5.25 -42.58 -0.33
C THR A 532 6.02 -43.11 0.87
N ARG A 533 7.31 -42.84 0.98
CA ARG A 533 8.14 -43.17 2.13
C ARG A 533 7.61 -42.52 3.40
N TRP A 534 7.25 -41.24 3.32
CA TRP A 534 6.63 -40.50 4.44
C TRP A 534 5.37 -41.17 4.92
N ASN A 535 4.47 -41.50 3.99
CA ASN A 535 3.20 -42.18 4.28
C ASN A 535 3.39 -43.55 5.00
N ASP A 536 4.47 -44.27 4.65
CA ASP A 536 4.70 -45.60 5.17
C ASP A 536 5.56 -45.63 6.44
N GLU A 537 6.48 -44.68 6.60
CA GLU A 537 7.53 -44.72 7.63
C GLU A 537 7.45 -43.59 8.64
N PHE A 538 7.15 -42.35 8.23
CA PHE A 538 7.32 -41.17 9.06
C PHE A 538 6.05 -40.60 9.68
N VAL A 539 4.90 -40.84 9.08
CA VAL A 539 3.61 -40.20 9.51
C VAL A 539 3.21 -40.51 10.97
N GLU A 540 3.58 -41.69 11.50
CA GLU A 540 3.32 -42.05 12.90
C GLU A 540 4.45 -41.62 13.84
N GLU A 541 5.68 -41.54 13.33
CA GLU A 541 6.86 -41.19 14.11
C GLU A 541 6.99 -39.66 14.31
N TYR A 542 6.58 -38.89 13.32
CA TYR A 542 6.64 -37.42 13.29
C TYR A 542 5.26 -36.80 13.01
N PRO A 543 4.32 -36.86 13.96
CA PRO A 543 2.92 -36.43 13.74
C PRO A 543 2.74 -34.93 13.52
N ASN A 544 3.70 -34.11 13.98
CA ASN A 544 3.67 -32.64 13.87
C ASN A 544 4.28 -32.11 12.57
N TYR A 545 4.80 -33.00 11.71
CA TYR A 545 5.44 -32.62 10.47
C TYR A 545 4.70 -33.16 9.26
N ALA A 546 4.92 -32.51 8.11
CA ALA A 546 4.38 -32.88 6.81
C ALA A 546 5.49 -32.98 5.75
N PRO A 547 5.37 -33.87 4.74
CA PRO A 547 6.39 -33.94 3.68
C PRO A 547 6.40 -32.72 2.77
N LEU A 548 5.24 -32.06 2.60
CA LEU A 548 5.04 -30.95 1.68
C LEU A 548 4.05 -29.94 2.26
N ASP A 549 4.18 -28.67 1.89
CA ASP A 549 3.31 -27.54 2.22
C ASP A 549 1.90 -27.71 1.62
N SER A 550 1.06 -28.51 2.25
CA SER A 550 -0.33 -28.72 1.81
C SER A 550 -1.22 -29.11 2.96
N THR A 551 -2.33 -28.40 3.10
CA THR A 551 -3.45 -28.74 3.97
C THR A 551 -4.54 -29.53 3.24
N GLU A 552 -4.48 -29.57 1.89
CA GLU A 552 -5.45 -30.21 1.01
C GLU A 552 -5.02 -31.63 0.62
N SER A 553 -5.75 -32.20 -0.33
CA SER A 553 -5.41 -33.53 -0.86
C SER A 553 -4.03 -33.55 -1.54
N TYR A 554 -3.16 -34.45 -1.12
CA TYR A 554 -1.83 -34.66 -1.73
C TYR A 554 -1.93 -35.00 -3.22
N ARG A 555 -3.00 -35.69 -3.62
CA ARG A 555 -3.24 -35.98 -5.04
C ARG A 555 -3.46 -34.72 -5.85
N ASP A 556 -4.28 -33.82 -5.38
CA ASP A 556 -4.51 -32.52 -6.06
C ASP A 556 -3.22 -31.69 -6.10
N ARG A 557 -2.59 -31.49 -4.96
CA ARG A 557 -1.40 -30.65 -4.83
C ARG A 557 -0.25 -31.12 -5.73
N VAL A 558 0.13 -32.40 -5.63
CA VAL A 558 1.25 -32.93 -6.41
C VAL A 558 0.94 -32.95 -7.91
N PHE A 559 -0.30 -33.21 -8.29
CA PHE A 559 -0.67 -33.17 -9.71
C PHE A 559 -0.58 -31.74 -10.29
N ARG A 560 -1.04 -30.74 -9.55
CA ARG A 560 -0.88 -29.32 -9.96
C ARG A 560 0.59 -28.89 -10.03
N LEU A 561 1.42 -29.34 -9.11
CA LEU A 561 2.88 -29.13 -9.18
C LEU A 561 3.47 -29.76 -10.46
N ILE A 562 3.10 -31.01 -10.78
CA ILE A 562 3.53 -31.66 -12.01
C ILE A 562 3.11 -30.86 -13.26
N LEU A 563 1.86 -30.36 -13.29
CA LEU A 563 1.38 -29.55 -14.42
C LEU A 563 2.14 -28.22 -14.53
N ARG A 564 2.40 -27.53 -13.41
CA ARG A 564 3.16 -26.28 -13.35
C ARG A 564 4.58 -26.48 -13.90
N GLU A 565 5.28 -27.46 -13.35
CA GLU A 565 6.66 -27.73 -13.73
C GLU A 565 6.76 -28.28 -15.16
N TRP A 566 5.78 -29.06 -15.62
CA TRP A 566 5.71 -29.50 -17.01
C TRP A 566 5.50 -28.35 -17.97
N ASN A 567 4.59 -27.42 -17.66
CA ASN A 567 4.39 -26.19 -18.42
C ASN A 567 5.69 -25.36 -18.49
N SER A 568 6.36 -25.16 -17.34
CA SER A 568 7.64 -24.46 -17.27
C SER A 568 8.72 -25.11 -18.12
N TYR A 569 8.84 -26.43 -18.08
CA TYR A 569 9.81 -27.19 -18.89
C TYR A 569 9.55 -27.04 -20.39
N CYS A 570 8.30 -27.14 -20.82
CA CYS A 570 7.95 -26.95 -22.22
C CYS A 570 8.34 -25.56 -22.71
N GLN A 571 8.06 -24.51 -21.92
CA GLN A 571 8.44 -23.15 -22.27
C GLN A 571 9.96 -22.96 -22.32
N ALA A 572 10.68 -23.41 -21.29
CA ALA A 572 12.14 -23.28 -21.20
C ALA A 572 12.87 -23.97 -22.35
N THR A 573 12.34 -25.10 -22.80
CA THR A 573 12.92 -25.87 -23.91
C THR A 573 12.39 -25.45 -25.29
N GLY A 574 11.45 -24.50 -25.33
CA GLY A 574 10.83 -24.02 -26.58
C GLY A 574 9.91 -25.06 -27.25
N GLN A 575 9.39 -25.98 -26.47
CA GLN A 575 8.44 -26.99 -26.95
C GLN A 575 7.01 -26.47 -26.79
N ASP A 576 6.17 -26.85 -27.74
CA ASP A 576 4.72 -26.65 -27.58
C ASP A 576 4.22 -27.44 -26.38
N LEU A 577 3.38 -26.84 -25.52
CA LEU A 577 2.75 -27.53 -24.42
C LEU A 577 1.87 -28.69 -24.96
N HIS A 578 2.26 -29.93 -24.65
CA HIS A 578 1.55 -31.16 -24.99
C HIS A 578 1.83 -32.22 -23.90
N PHE A 579 0.98 -33.20 -23.78
CA PHE A 579 1.03 -34.19 -22.70
C PHE A 579 1.39 -35.61 -23.15
N ASP A 580 1.30 -35.93 -24.43
CA ASP A 580 1.74 -37.23 -24.95
C ASP A 580 3.26 -37.25 -25.16
N ASP A 581 3.99 -37.16 -24.05
CA ASP A 581 5.46 -37.11 -24.01
C ASP A 581 6.01 -38.19 -23.05
N PRO A 582 7.15 -38.80 -23.35
CA PRO A 582 7.76 -39.83 -22.50
C PRO A 582 8.11 -39.34 -21.09
N ILE A 583 8.59 -38.08 -20.93
CA ILE A 583 8.94 -37.49 -19.63
C ILE A 583 7.67 -37.30 -18.82
N PHE A 584 6.62 -36.70 -19.41
CA PHE A 584 5.35 -36.54 -18.73
C PHE A 584 4.73 -37.90 -18.30
N ARG A 585 4.82 -38.93 -19.15
CA ARG A 585 4.35 -40.27 -18.82
C ARG A 585 5.15 -40.93 -17.69
N GLU A 586 6.44 -40.67 -17.59
CA GLU A 586 7.30 -41.10 -16.48
C GLU A 586 6.82 -40.46 -15.17
N LEU A 587 6.62 -39.13 -15.15
CA LEU A 587 6.07 -38.41 -14.02
C LEU A 587 4.73 -38.97 -13.57
N MET A 588 3.81 -39.18 -14.54
CA MET A 588 2.48 -39.72 -14.22
C MET A 588 2.53 -41.15 -13.71
N THR A 589 3.54 -41.93 -14.12
CA THR A 589 3.75 -43.26 -13.57
C THR A 589 4.15 -43.21 -12.09
N ALA A 590 5.06 -42.31 -11.75
CA ALA A 590 5.45 -42.09 -10.35
C ALA A 590 4.27 -41.59 -9.51
N PHE A 591 3.52 -40.60 -10.04
CA PHE A 591 2.35 -40.02 -9.39
C PHE A 591 1.24 -41.02 -9.11
N GLU A 592 0.88 -41.94 -10.07
CA GLU A 592 -0.15 -42.95 -9.86
C GLU A 592 0.27 -44.04 -8.86
N ASN A 593 1.58 -44.22 -8.66
CA ASN A 593 2.12 -45.15 -7.65
C ASN A 593 2.31 -44.48 -6.27
N MET A 594 2.13 -43.18 -6.16
CA MET A 594 2.29 -42.45 -4.91
C MET A 594 1.24 -42.84 -3.87
N ARG A 595 1.67 -43.07 -2.64
CA ARG A 595 0.81 -43.38 -1.50
C ARG A 595 0.83 -42.24 -0.50
N TYR A 596 -0.36 -41.82 -0.06
CA TYR A 596 -0.57 -40.70 0.84
C TYR A 596 -1.76 -40.86 1.79
N ASP A 597 -2.47 -41.99 1.73
CA ASP A 597 -3.70 -42.25 2.52
C ASP A 597 -3.50 -42.09 4.03
N ASN A 598 -2.32 -42.45 4.57
CA ASN A 598 -2.03 -42.34 6.00
C ASN A 598 -1.76 -40.89 6.41
N ILE A 599 -1.11 -40.11 5.52
CA ILE A 599 -0.87 -38.68 5.74
C ILE A 599 -2.23 -37.95 5.81
N GLU A 600 -3.11 -38.16 4.82
CA GLU A 600 -4.45 -37.54 4.79
C GLU A 600 -5.30 -37.95 5.99
N LYS A 601 -5.23 -39.19 6.43
CA LYS A 601 -5.92 -39.63 7.67
C LYS A 601 -5.35 -39.00 8.93
N SER A 602 -4.06 -38.74 8.97
CA SER A 602 -3.42 -38.04 10.08
C SER A 602 -3.88 -36.58 10.11
N ASN A 603 -3.97 -35.92 8.95
CA ASN A 603 -4.45 -34.52 8.85
C ASN A 603 -5.92 -34.37 9.24
N GLN A 604 -6.79 -35.38 8.95
CA GLN A 604 -8.21 -35.36 9.34
C GLN A 604 -8.43 -35.50 10.85
N LYS A 605 -7.54 -36.17 11.56
CA LYS A 605 -7.68 -36.36 13.03
C LYS A 605 -7.36 -35.08 13.80
N THR A 606 -6.53 -34.22 13.25
CA THR A 606 -6.11 -32.98 13.86
C THR A 606 -7.10 -31.82 13.63
N SER A 607 -7.97 -31.90 12.64
CA SER A 607 -8.98 -30.87 12.35
C SER A 607 -10.11 -30.74 13.40
N ASP A 608 -10.21 -31.67 14.33
CA ASP A 608 -11.23 -31.68 15.43
C ASP A 608 -10.66 -31.07 16.74
N GLU A 609 -9.36 -30.78 16.81
CA GLU A 609 -8.71 -30.11 17.94
C GLU A 609 -7.95 -28.89 17.41
N GLU A 610 -8.08 -27.75 18.09
CA GLU A 610 -7.54 -26.45 17.65
C GLU A 610 -6.09 -26.46 17.21
N SER A 611 -5.84 -25.76 16.11
CA SER A 611 -4.55 -25.30 15.56
C SER A 611 -3.40 -26.31 15.45
N ASP A 612 -3.59 -27.49 14.92
CA ASP A 612 -2.47 -28.36 14.60
C ASP A 612 -1.89 -28.07 13.19
N TYR A 613 -1.25 -26.92 13.07
CA TYR A 613 -0.38 -26.63 11.93
C TYR A 613 0.79 -27.61 11.95
N LYS A 614 0.88 -28.43 10.90
CA LYS A 614 2.03 -29.33 10.72
C LYS A 614 3.11 -28.61 9.93
N ALA A 615 4.27 -28.44 10.53
CA ALA A 615 5.40 -27.81 9.83
C ALA A 615 5.84 -28.69 8.63
N PRO A 616 5.84 -28.15 7.40
CA PRO A 616 6.25 -28.93 6.24
C PRO A 616 7.79 -29.04 6.19
N LEU A 617 8.27 -30.17 5.71
CA LEU A 617 9.69 -30.34 5.40
C LEU A 617 10.04 -29.67 4.07
N ILE A 618 9.17 -29.75 3.05
CA ILE A 618 9.41 -29.17 1.73
C ILE A 618 8.34 -28.14 1.44
N TYR A 619 8.79 -26.94 1.01
CA TYR A 619 7.96 -25.87 0.47
C TYR A 619 8.04 -25.86 -1.05
N SER A 620 6.90 -25.71 -1.73
CA SER A 620 6.80 -25.76 -3.20
C SER A 620 6.49 -24.41 -3.85
N GLY A 621 6.53 -23.34 -3.09
CA GLY A 621 6.17 -21.99 -3.54
C GLY A 621 7.11 -20.89 -3.04
N THR A 622 8.37 -21.19 -2.79
CA THR A 622 9.34 -20.23 -2.29
C THR A 622 9.82 -19.31 -3.42
N SER A 623 9.69 -17.99 -3.22
CA SER A 623 10.19 -17.00 -4.18
C SER A 623 11.71 -17.05 -4.29
N VAL A 624 12.23 -16.95 -5.51
CA VAL A 624 13.68 -16.85 -5.77
C VAL A 624 14.14 -15.40 -5.90
N PHE A 625 13.21 -14.47 -6.10
CA PHE A 625 13.44 -13.03 -6.12
C PHE A 625 13.10 -12.47 -4.74
N SER A 626 14.07 -12.41 -3.88
CA SER A 626 13.93 -12.04 -2.47
C SER A 626 15.17 -11.33 -1.94
N ALA A 627 15.79 -10.49 -2.78
CA ALA A 627 17.00 -9.78 -2.40
C ALA A 627 16.81 -8.95 -1.12
N TYR A 628 15.64 -8.36 -0.94
CA TYR A 628 15.27 -7.63 0.28
C TYR A 628 15.04 -8.57 1.48
N TYR A 629 14.52 -9.77 1.23
CA TYR A 629 14.30 -10.81 2.23
C TYR A 629 15.21 -11.99 1.94
N ASP A 630 16.51 -11.82 2.03
CA ASP A 630 17.49 -12.92 1.84
C ASP A 630 17.22 -14.10 2.81
N ARG A 631 16.36 -13.85 3.77
CA ARG A 631 15.85 -14.83 4.71
C ARG A 631 14.62 -15.52 4.16
N ILE A 632 14.79 -16.55 3.38
CA ILE A 632 13.76 -17.58 3.29
C ILE A 632 13.95 -18.47 4.53
N SER A 633 13.74 -17.89 5.70
CA SER A 633 13.72 -18.64 6.94
C SER A 633 12.29 -18.97 7.29
N TYR A 634 11.97 -20.20 7.16
CA TYR A 634 10.95 -20.83 7.99
C TYR A 634 11.72 -21.72 8.98
N GLY A 635 12.35 -21.12 9.99
CA GLY A 635 13.19 -21.79 10.98
C GLY A 635 14.45 -20.99 11.23
N ASP A 636 15.01 -21.09 12.42
CA ASP A 636 16.08 -20.27 12.98
C ASP A 636 17.44 -20.39 12.31
N ASP A 637 17.60 -21.13 11.22
CA ASP A 637 18.88 -21.34 10.52
C ASP A 637 18.86 -20.89 9.05
N ASP A 638 19.47 -19.98 8.77
CA ASP A 638 19.98 -18.92 7.95
C ASP A 638 20.39 -19.19 6.52
N THR A 639 20.08 -20.29 5.92
CA THR A 639 20.39 -20.46 4.51
C THR A 639 19.13 -20.83 3.77
N PRO A 640 18.74 -20.05 2.74
CA PRO A 640 17.66 -20.47 1.86
C PRO A 640 18.09 -21.74 1.16
N LEU A 641 17.52 -22.81 1.63
CA LEU A 641 17.86 -24.16 1.25
C LEU A 641 17.05 -24.55 0.04
N MET A 642 17.28 -23.82 -1.06
CA MET A 642 16.63 -24.11 -2.31
C MET A 642 16.95 -25.51 -2.81
N ILE A 643 15.93 -26.28 -3.16
CA ILE A 643 16.09 -27.56 -3.85
C ILE A 643 16.03 -27.29 -5.35
N LYS A 644 17.08 -27.68 -6.08
CA LYS A 644 17.05 -27.72 -7.55
C LYS A 644 16.15 -28.86 -8.03
N MET A 645 14.84 -28.64 -7.98
CA MET A 645 13.85 -29.65 -8.36
C MET A 645 13.75 -29.74 -9.89
N THR A 646 14.11 -30.89 -10.47
CA THR A 646 13.92 -31.17 -11.90
C THR A 646 12.68 -32.03 -12.12
N LEU A 647 12.24 -32.21 -13.35
CA LEU A 647 11.11 -33.13 -13.65
C LEU A 647 11.50 -34.59 -13.37
N THR A 648 12.61 -35.01 -13.97
CA THR A 648 13.22 -36.34 -13.79
C THR A 648 14.72 -36.17 -13.66
N LYS A 649 15.41 -37.19 -13.26
CA LYS A 649 16.88 -37.18 -13.11
C LYS A 649 17.65 -36.82 -14.42
N ASP A 650 17.02 -36.96 -15.57
CA ASP A 650 17.62 -36.75 -16.89
C ASP A 650 17.23 -35.36 -17.48
N THR A 651 16.47 -34.54 -16.77
CA THR A 651 16.07 -33.17 -17.19
C THR A 651 16.91 -32.10 -16.51
N GLU A 652 17.05 -30.96 -17.18
CA GLU A 652 17.74 -29.79 -16.63
C GLU A 652 16.81 -28.99 -15.70
N PHE A 653 17.41 -28.19 -14.83
CA PHE A 653 16.73 -27.31 -13.91
C PHE A 653 16.43 -25.97 -14.59
N TYR A 654 15.18 -25.51 -14.55
CA TYR A 654 14.71 -24.25 -15.08
C TYR A 654 13.87 -23.51 -14.06
N LEU A 655 13.91 -22.17 -14.12
CA LEU A 655 13.10 -21.27 -13.32
C LEU A 655 12.39 -20.24 -14.20
N GLY A 656 11.09 -20.09 -14.03
CA GLY A 656 10.37 -19.00 -14.66
C GLY A 656 10.68 -17.65 -14.00
N THR A 657 10.61 -16.57 -14.76
CA THR A 657 10.87 -15.20 -14.26
C THR A 657 9.90 -14.74 -13.16
N GLY A 658 8.80 -15.45 -12.92
CA GLY A 658 7.77 -14.97 -12.00
C GLY A 658 7.06 -13.71 -12.52
N ASP A 659 6.55 -12.91 -11.61
CA ASP A 659 5.82 -11.68 -11.92
C ASP A 659 6.80 -10.53 -12.18
N VAL A 660 6.58 -9.77 -13.26
CA VAL A 660 7.41 -8.61 -13.62
C VAL A 660 6.50 -7.41 -13.87
N GLU A 661 6.79 -6.32 -13.20
CA GLU A 661 6.12 -5.04 -13.44
C GLU A 661 6.78 -4.32 -14.61
N VAL A 662 6.00 -3.84 -15.55
CA VAL A 662 6.49 -3.18 -16.77
C VAL A 662 5.68 -1.93 -17.06
N TYR A 663 6.35 -0.78 -17.11
CA TYR A 663 5.76 0.46 -17.61
C TYR A 663 5.82 0.50 -19.14
N TYR A 664 4.74 0.92 -19.79
CA TYR A 664 4.67 1.09 -21.24
C TYR A 664 3.86 2.33 -21.61
N VAL A 665 4.05 2.84 -22.81
CA VAL A 665 3.57 4.17 -23.21
C VAL A 665 2.64 4.08 -24.40
N ASN A 666 1.53 4.81 -24.33
CA ASN A 666 0.59 5.00 -25.42
C ASN A 666 1.28 5.71 -26.59
N PRO A 667 1.31 5.14 -27.80
CA PRO A 667 1.94 5.78 -28.96
C PRO A 667 1.26 7.09 -29.38
N ARG A 668 0.05 7.36 -28.88
CA ARG A 668 -0.74 8.56 -29.19
C ARG A 668 -0.51 9.70 -28.21
N THR A 669 0.29 9.50 -27.15
CA THR A 669 0.61 10.59 -26.21
C THR A 669 1.14 11.80 -26.94
N THR A 670 0.70 12.99 -26.52
CA THR A 670 1.18 14.28 -27.01
C THR A 670 2.35 14.81 -26.19
N ASP A 671 2.44 14.38 -24.94
CA ASP A 671 3.38 14.86 -23.91
C ASP A 671 4.64 13.97 -23.85
N LYS A 672 5.27 13.75 -25.02
CA LYS A 672 6.36 12.77 -25.17
C LYS A 672 7.63 13.15 -24.43
N GLU A 673 7.93 14.43 -24.29
CA GLU A 673 9.11 14.91 -23.60
C GLU A 673 8.93 14.67 -22.09
N GLU A 674 7.80 15.06 -21.55
CA GLU A 674 7.41 14.93 -20.15
C GLU A 674 7.30 13.43 -19.74
N VAL A 675 6.75 12.60 -20.61
CA VAL A 675 6.69 11.14 -20.40
C VAL A 675 8.11 10.54 -20.35
N GLY A 676 9.02 11.00 -21.21
CA GLY A 676 10.41 10.55 -21.19
C GLY A 676 11.13 10.90 -19.89
N GLU A 677 10.91 12.12 -19.38
CA GLU A 677 11.43 12.57 -18.09
C GLU A 677 10.81 11.79 -16.92
N LEU A 678 9.48 11.53 -16.95
CA LEU A 678 8.80 10.71 -15.95
C LEU A 678 9.40 9.30 -15.88
N LEU A 679 9.63 8.65 -17.02
CA LEU A 679 10.25 7.33 -17.06
C LEU A 679 11.68 7.33 -16.48
N GLU A 680 12.45 8.41 -16.66
CA GLU A 680 13.76 8.57 -16.04
C GLU A 680 13.65 8.65 -14.50
N TYR A 681 12.68 9.40 -13.98
CA TYR A 681 12.40 9.44 -12.53
C TYR A 681 11.96 8.06 -11.98
N ILE A 682 11.12 7.33 -12.72
CA ILE A 682 10.71 5.97 -12.34
C ILE A 682 11.93 5.04 -12.27
N ILE A 683 12.80 5.07 -13.29
CA ILE A 683 14.02 4.24 -13.35
C ILE A 683 14.96 4.57 -12.17
N ASN A 684 15.16 5.86 -11.89
CA ASN A 684 16.05 6.31 -10.82
C ASN A 684 15.50 6.00 -9.41
N ALA A 685 14.21 5.73 -9.29
CA ALA A 685 13.55 5.36 -8.04
C ALA A 685 13.42 3.84 -7.85
N ILE A 686 13.95 3.02 -8.77
CA ILE A 686 13.98 1.56 -8.57
C ILE A 686 14.91 1.26 -7.40
N ASP A 687 14.41 0.46 -6.46
CA ASP A 687 15.17 0.07 -5.28
C ASP A 687 16.46 -0.68 -5.65
N LYS A 688 17.54 -0.40 -4.92
CA LYS A 688 18.85 -1.02 -5.15
C LYS A 688 18.81 -2.54 -5.03
N THR A 689 17.96 -3.07 -4.13
CA THR A 689 17.81 -4.52 -3.97
C THR A 689 17.23 -5.16 -5.23
N THR A 690 16.24 -4.52 -5.83
CA THR A 690 15.63 -4.92 -7.10
C THR A 690 16.63 -4.80 -8.28
N LEU A 691 17.46 -3.76 -8.29
CA LEU A 691 18.46 -3.59 -9.34
C LEU A 691 19.49 -4.73 -9.39
N ILE A 692 19.86 -5.32 -8.25
CA ILE A 692 20.76 -6.51 -8.19
C ILE A 692 20.16 -7.69 -8.96
N GLU A 693 18.83 -7.81 -8.97
CA GLU A 693 18.14 -8.89 -9.69
C GLU A 693 17.95 -8.56 -11.17
N LEU A 694 17.62 -7.32 -11.50
CA LEU A 694 17.31 -6.92 -12.86
C LEU A 694 18.55 -6.64 -13.73
N VAL A 695 19.60 -6.02 -13.17
CA VAL A 695 20.72 -5.46 -13.93
C VAL A 695 21.88 -6.46 -14.01
N LYS A 696 22.56 -6.46 -15.15
CA LYS A 696 23.76 -7.27 -15.37
C LYS A 696 24.91 -6.81 -14.51
N ASP A 697 25.68 -7.78 -14.05
CA ASP A 697 26.96 -7.58 -13.37
C ASP A 697 26.89 -6.70 -12.10
N ASP A 698 25.69 -6.43 -11.58
CA ASP A 698 25.56 -5.81 -10.27
C ASP A 698 25.74 -6.90 -9.20
N THR A 699 26.90 -6.89 -8.58
CA THR A 699 27.33 -7.87 -7.59
C THR A 699 27.78 -7.20 -6.29
N THR A 700 27.31 -5.99 -6.04
CA THR A 700 27.68 -5.22 -4.86
C THR A 700 26.71 -5.56 -3.72
N PRO A 701 27.18 -6.18 -2.63
CA PRO A 701 26.33 -6.39 -1.46
C PRO A 701 25.81 -5.06 -0.91
N ILE A 702 24.58 -5.06 -0.42
CA ILE A 702 23.98 -3.88 0.20
C ILE A 702 24.05 -4.06 1.71
N GLU A 703 24.83 -3.22 2.38
CA GLU A 703 24.91 -3.21 3.84
C GLU A 703 23.61 -2.65 4.43
N ASN A 704 23.21 -3.17 5.59
CA ASN A 704 22.07 -2.67 6.35
C ASN A 704 22.54 -1.46 7.18
N GLU A 705 22.10 -0.28 6.82
CA GLU A 705 22.46 0.97 7.51
C GLU A 705 21.97 1.02 8.96
N TYR A 706 20.89 0.30 9.27
CA TYR A 706 20.35 0.20 10.62
C TYR A 706 21.02 -0.90 11.46
N PHE A 707 21.98 -1.64 10.91
CA PHE A 707 22.61 -2.76 11.62
C PHE A 707 23.19 -2.34 12.96
N GLN A 708 23.95 -1.25 12.99
CA GLN A 708 24.63 -0.80 14.18
C GLN A 708 23.66 -0.29 15.24
N SER A 709 22.67 0.51 14.84
CA SER A 709 21.64 1.04 15.76
C SER A 709 20.77 -0.06 16.34
N ASN A 710 20.38 -1.04 15.53
CA ASN A 710 19.58 -2.17 16.03
C ASN A 710 20.39 -3.04 16.99
N MET A 711 21.71 -3.24 16.74
CA MET A 711 22.60 -3.94 17.68
C MET A 711 22.70 -3.19 19.02
N GLU A 712 22.71 -1.86 19.00
CA GLU A 712 22.69 -1.02 20.22
C GLU A 712 21.39 -1.21 20.98
N ILE A 713 20.22 -1.17 20.31
CA ILE A 713 18.90 -1.43 20.91
C ILE A 713 18.86 -2.82 21.57
N TYR A 714 19.26 -3.89 20.87
CA TYR A 714 19.29 -5.22 21.47
C TYR A 714 20.17 -5.30 22.72
N ASN A 715 21.31 -4.61 22.74
CA ASN A 715 22.19 -4.61 23.90
C ASN A 715 21.57 -3.83 25.07
N GLU A 716 20.89 -2.71 24.84
CA GLU A 716 20.16 -1.94 25.84
C GLU A 716 18.97 -2.74 26.41
N ASP A 717 18.23 -3.45 25.58
CA ASP A 717 17.14 -4.32 26.01
C ASP A 717 17.66 -5.46 26.92
N ILE A 718 18.80 -6.08 26.54
CA ILE A 718 19.45 -7.11 27.35
C ILE A 718 19.87 -6.56 28.70
N GLU A 719 20.47 -5.36 28.76
CA GLU A 719 20.85 -4.70 30.02
C GLU A 719 19.62 -4.44 30.89
N THR A 720 18.55 -3.91 30.29
CA THR A 720 17.27 -3.62 30.98
C THR A 720 16.63 -4.89 31.54
N LEU A 721 16.52 -5.95 30.73
CA LEU A 721 15.99 -7.24 31.15
C LEU A 721 16.82 -7.89 32.25
N GLN A 722 18.13 -7.70 32.22
CA GLN A 722 19.04 -8.18 33.25
C GLN A 722 18.85 -7.47 34.58
N GLU A 723 18.63 -6.15 34.57
CA GLU A 723 18.29 -5.35 35.77
C GLU A 723 16.89 -5.75 36.32
N GLN A 724 15.92 -5.95 35.45
CA GLN A 724 14.59 -6.42 35.83
C GLN A 724 14.64 -7.82 36.45
N TYR A 725 15.37 -8.75 35.86
CA TYR A 725 15.59 -10.09 36.42
C TYR A 725 16.22 -10.02 37.82
N GLU A 726 17.23 -9.15 38.04
CA GLU A 726 17.86 -9.00 39.35
C GLU A 726 16.91 -8.43 40.42
N ALA A 727 15.99 -7.53 39.97
CA ALA A 727 15.02 -6.88 40.85
C ALA A 727 13.74 -7.70 41.11
N ALA A 728 13.44 -8.66 40.23
CA ALA A 728 12.21 -9.45 40.22
C ALA A 728 12.02 -10.36 41.46
N SER A 729 10.79 -10.65 41.79
CA SER A 729 10.41 -11.67 42.79
C SER A 729 10.77 -13.10 42.27
N GLU A 730 10.80 -14.09 43.18
CA GLU A 730 11.12 -15.48 42.82
C GLU A 730 10.06 -16.11 41.86
N GLU A 731 8.86 -15.56 41.78
CA GLU A 731 7.80 -15.99 40.88
C GLU A 731 8.00 -15.41 39.47
N GLU A 732 8.44 -14.15 39.35
CA GLU A 732 8.65 -13.45 38.08
C GLU A 732 10.01 -13.76 37.42
N LYS A 733 10.99 -14.24 38.18
CA LYS A 733 12.33 -14.54 37.68
C LYS A 733 12.38 -15.56 36.54
N ALA A 734 11.41 -16.47 36.48
CA ALA A 734 11.36 -17.46 35.41
C ALA A 734 11.03 -16.79 34.07
N ASP A 735 10.08 -15.87 34.09
CA ASP A 735 9.61 -15.16 32.89
C ASP A 735 10.67 -14.18 32.38
N TYR A 736 11.24 -13.35 33.26
CA TYR A 736 12.36 -12.47 32.87
C TYR A 736 13.60 -13.22 32.39
N LYS A 737 13.87 -14.41 32.93
CA LYS A 737 14.98 -15.24 32.47
C LYS A 737 14.72 -15.75 31.05
N GLN A 738 13.50 -16.16 30.76
CA GLN A 738 13.12 -16.61 29.42
C GLN A 738 13.23 -15.46 28.43
N MET A 739 12.65 -14.29 28.73
CA MET A 739 12.74 -13.09 27.89
C MET A 739 14.21 -12.69 27.63
N LEU A 740 15.05 -12.74 28.64
CA LEU A 740 16.48 -12.43 28.49
C LEU A 740 17.20 -13.44 27.58
N GLU A 741 16.92 -14.74 27.73
CA GLU A 741 17.50 -15.79 26.89
C GLU A 741 17.04 -15.64 25.44
N GLU A 742 15.76 -15.35 25.19
CA GLU A 742 15.20 -15.09 23.86
C GLU A 742 15.78 -13.82 23.23
N THR A 743 15.88 -12.70 23.98
CA THR A 743 16.45 -11.46 23.45
C THR A 743 17.95 -11.62 23.11
N ILE A 744 18.70 -12.36 23.92
CA ILE A 744 20.11 -12.69 23.61
C ILE A 744 20.18 -13.52 22.34
N GLN A 745 19.29 -14.49 22.17
CA GLN A 745 19.22 -15.31 20.96
C GLN A 745 18.93 -14.45 19.72
N TYR A 746 17.92 -13.60 19.77
CA TYR A 746 17.58 -12.68 18.66
C TYR A 746 18.74 -11.74 18.32
N ARG A 747 19.44 -11.18 19.32
CA ARG A 747 20.63 -10.36 19.07
C ARG A 747 21.72 -11.15 18.36
N ASP A 748 22.03 -12.37 18.82
CA ASP A 748 23.11 -13.20 18.25
C ASP A 748 22.78 -13.62 16.80
N GLU A 749 21.50 -13.90 16.51
CA GLU A 749 20.98 -14.14 15.17
C GLU A 749 21.10 -12.89 14.31
N TYR A 750 20.64 -11.72 14.83
CA TYR A 750 20.76 -10.46 14.10
C TYR A 750 22.22 -10.04 13.87
N GLU A 751 23.14 -10.25 14.82
CA GLU A 751 24.57 -10.00 14.64
C GLU A 751 25.16 -10.82 13.48
N LYS A 752 24.68 -12.05 13.31
CA LYS A 752 25.14 -12.95 12.26
C LYS A 752 24.60 -12.53 10.88
N ASP A 753 23.30 -12.21 10.78
CA ASP A 753 22.60 -12.13 9.52
C ASP A 753 22.03 -10.75 9.18
N GLY A 754 21.89 -9.87 10.16
CA GLY A 754 21.32 -8.53 9.99
C GLY A 754 22.26 -7.51 9.32
N ARG A 755 23.52 -7.88 9.05
CA ARG A 755 24.54 -6.97 8.53
C ARG A 755 24.27 -6.47 7.12
N TYR A 756 23.60 -7.27 6.31
CA TYR A 756 23.33 -6.95 4.92
C TYR A 756 21.82 -6.94 4.65
N LEU A 757 21.37 -6.00 3.83
CA LEU A 757 20.06 -6.05 3.17
C LEU A 757 20.11 -7.06 2.02
N VAL A 758 21.24 -7.08 1.29
CA VAL A 758 21.52 -8.10 0.26
C VAL A 758 22.91 -8.66 0.51
N SER A 759 22.95 -9.92 0.92
CA SER A 759 24.19 -10.58 1.33
C SER A 759 25.09 -10.99 0.13
N PRO A 760 26.41 -11.11 0.32
CA PRO A 760 27.28 -11.70 -0.68
C PRO A 760 26.86 -13.12 -1.09
N GLU A 761 26.32 -13.91 -0.16
CA GLU A 761 25.84 -15.28 -0.36
C GLU A 761 24.62 -15.31 -1.27
N TYR A 762 23.68 -14.36 -1.08
CA TYR A 762 22.55 -14.21 -2.00
C TYR A 762 23.03 -13.92 -3.42
N ILE A 763 23.92 -12.94 -3.59
CA ILE A 763 24.44 -12.55 -4.89
C ILE A 763 25.15 -13.74 -5.56
N GLU A 764 25.99 -14.47 -4.84
CA GLU A 764 26.67 -15.65 -5.37
C GLU A 764 25.67 -16.73 -5.83
N ARG A 765 24.62 -16.97 -5.04
CA ARG A 765 23.53 -17.90 -5.37
C ARG A 765 22.76 -17.41 -6.59
N TYR A 766 22.39 -16.13 -6.61
CA TYR A 766 21.66 -15.53 -7.72
C TYR A 766 22.43 -15.67 -9.03
N GLN A 767 23.68 -15.26 -9.05
CA GLN A 767 24.52 -15.28 -10.26
C GLN A 767 24.85 -16.69 -10.75
N ASN A 768 25.08 -17.64 -9.85
CA ASN A 768 25.58 -18.97 -10.21
C ASN A 768 24.48 -20.03 -10.34
N VAL A 769 23.32 -19.82 -9.75
CA VAL A 769 22.24 -20.82 -9.70
C VAL A 769 20.96 -20.32 -10.31
N ILE A 770 20.46 -19.15 -9.87
CA ILE A 770 19.15 -18.63 -10.27
C ILE A 770 19.21 -18.08 -11.71
N LEU A 771 20.03 -17.07 -11.93
CA LEU A 771 20.12 -16.38 -13.22
C LEU A 771 20.40 -17.31 -14.43
N PRO A 772 21.30 -18.31 -14.33
CA PRO A 772 21.50 -19.25 -15.45
C PRO A 772 20.32 -20.17 -15.73
N ALA A 773 19.42 -20.37 -14.77
CA ALA A 773 18.24 -21.22 -14.92
C ALA A 773 17.01 -20.43 -15.39
N LEU A 774 17.05 -19.08 -15.33
CA LEU A 774 15.92 -18.25 -15.67
C LEU A 774 15.55 -18.29 -17.14
N PHE A 775 14.26 -18.38 -17.41
CA PHE A 775 13.66 -18.15 -18.74
C PHE A 775 12.44 -17.23 -18.59
N VAL A 776 12.09 -16.53 -19.65
CA VAL A 776 10.87 -15.71 -19.69
C VAL A 776 9.65 -16.62 -19.64
N TRP A 777 9.04 -16.69 -18.46
CA TRP A 777 7.80 -17.42 -18.30
C TRP A 777 6.62 -16.56 -18.76
N LYS A 778 5.68 -17.14 -19.47
CA LYS A 778 4.45 -16.47 -19.91
C LYS A 778 3.24 -17.36 -19.61
N PRO A 779 2.11 -16.79 -19.17
CA PRO A 779 0.92 -17.59 -18.90
C PRO A 779 0.48 -18.36 -20.15
N THR A 780 0.03 -19.59 -19.94
CA THR A 780 -0.52 -20.46 -20.97
C THR A 780 -2.01 -20.65 -20.77
N ALA A 781 -2.66 -21.37 -21.66
CA ALA A 781 -4.07 -21.73 -21.49
C ALA A 781 -4.36 -22.52 -20.20
N LEU A 782 -3.35 -23.17 -19.60
CA LEU A 782 -3.49 -23.84 -18.29
C LEU A 782 -3.61 -22.87 -17.11
N ASP A 783 -3.11 -21.66 -17.28
CA ASP A 783 -3.04 -20.62 -16.25
C ASP A 783 -4.25 -19.66 -16.35
N CYS A 784 -5.20 -19.96 -17.26
CA CYS A 784 -6.42 -19.18 -17.41
C CYS A 784 -7.36 -19.37 -16.23
N THR A 785 -7.77 -18.25 -15.62
CA THR A 785 -8.70 -18.24 -14.47
C THR A 785 -10.13 -18.60 -14.90
N ASP A 786 -10.52 -18.28 -16.14
CA ASP A 786 -11.80 -18.68 -16.73
C ASP A 786 -11.70 -20.07 -17.38
N ASP A 787 -12.47 -21.04 -16.91
CA ASP A 787 -12.52 -22.41 -17.47
C ASP A 787 -13.36 -22.51 -18.76
N SER A 788 -13.50 -21.44 -19.53
CA SER A 788 -14.19 -21.47 -20.82
C SER A 788 -13.55 -22.48 -21.79
N SER A 789 -12.24 -22.69 -21.65
CA SER A 789 -11.50 -23.74 -22.37
C SER A 789 -11.84 -25.16 -21.91
N GLY A 790 -12.34 -25.33 -20.67
CA GLY A 790 -12.60 -26.61 -20.02
C GLY A 790 -11.34 -27.40 -19.65
N LEU A 791 -10.18 -26.77 -19.59
CA LEU A 791 -8.91 -27.41 -19.20
C LEU A 791 -8.90 -27.71 -17.69
N GLN A 792 -9.33 -26.77 -16.85
CA GLN A 792 -9.43 -26.97 -15.40
C GLN A 792 -10.46 -28.04 -15.06
N THR A 793 -11.56 -28.12 -15.78
CA THR A 793 -12.53 -29.21 -15.66
C THR A 793 -11.88 -30.59 -15.93
N LEU A 794 -10.98 -30.70 -16.92
CA LEU A 794 -10.25 -31.97 -17.18
C LEU A 794 -9.26 -32.29 -16.07
N VAL A 795 -8.56 -31.29 -15.53
CA VAL A 795 -7.67 -31.43 -14.37
C VAL A 795 -8.45 -32.00 -13.18
N THR A 796 -9.58 -31.38 -12.82
CA THR A 796 -10.45 -31.83 -11.71
C THR A 796 -10.96 -33.26 -11.93
N ARG A 797 -11.46 -33.58 -13.12
CA ARG A 797 -11.94 -34.94 -13.47
C ARG A 797 -10.86 -36.00 -13.31
N TYR A 798 -9.60 -35.68 -13.64
CA TYR A 798 -8.49 -36.60 -13.46
C TYR A 798 -8.10 -36.77 -11.99
N ILE A 799 -8.04 -35.67 -11.24
CA ILE A 799 -7.81 -35.69 -9.79
C ILE A 799 -8.87 -36.59 -9.09
N ASP A 800 -10.13 -36.39 -9.43
CA ASP A 800 -11.27 -37.18 -8.91
C ASP A 800 -11.32 -38.62 -9.41
N LYS A 801 -10.36 -39.08 -10.20
CA LYS A 801 -10.32 -40.44 -10.79
C LYS A 801 -11.50 -40.73 -11.70
N GLN A 802 -12.16 -39.76 -12.28
CA GLN A 802 -13.28 -39.91 -13.21
C GLN A 802 -12.81 -40.30 -14.62
N ILE A 803 -11.56 -39.97 -14.97
CA ILE A 803 -10.91 -40.33 -16.23
C ILE A 803 -9.52 -40.92 -15.96
N THR A 804 -9.08 -41.78 -16.91
CA THR A 804 -7.72 -42.37 -16.86
C THR A 804 -6.68 -41.36 -17.39
N ILE A 805 -5.39 -41.61 -17.08
CA ILE A 805 -4.29 -40.80 -17.59
C ILE A 805 -4.27 -40.72 -19.15
N ASP A 806 -4.53 -41.82 -19.83
CA ASP A 806 -4.56 -41.80 -21.28
C ASP A 806 -5.74 -40.99 -21.85
N GLN A 807 -6.88 -41.00 -21.14
CA GLN A 807 -8.01 -40.11 -21.47
C GLN A 807 -7.67 -38.66 -21.20
N PHE A 808 -7.06 -38.34 -20.06
CA PHE A 808 -6.59 -37.00 -19.71
C PHE A 808 -5.65 -36.45 -20.79
N ILE A 809 -4.56 -37.16 -21.06
CA ILE A 809 -3.57 -36.76 -22.09
C ILE A 809 -4.25 -36.47 -23.41
N LYS A 810 -5.06 -37.40 -23.89
CA LYS A 810 -5.73 -37.26 -25.19
C LYS A 810 -6.69 -36.04 -25.20
N GLU A 811 -7.50 -35.87 -24.17
CA GLU A 811 -8.46 -34.75 -24.10
C GLU A 811 -7.77 -33.41 -23.96
N MET A 812 -6.70 -33.31 -23.15
CA MET A 812 -5.89 -32.10 -22.97
C MET A 812 -5.21 -31.69 -24.30
N ASP A 813 -4.51 -32.61 -24.95
CA ASP A 813 -3.83 -32.31 -26.23
C ASP A 813 -4.82 -31.89 -27.33
N ASN A 814 -6.00 -32.51 -27.35
CA ASN A 814 -7.04 -32.09 -28.29
C ASN A 814 -7.54 -30.66 -28.02
N ARG A 815 -7.78 -30.31 -26.76
CA ARG A 815 -8.22 -28.95 -26.39
C ARG A 815 -7.16 -27.91 -26.66
N LEU A 816 -5.91 -28.16 -26.27
CA LEU A 816 -4.80 -27.26 -26.57
C LEU A 816 -4.63 -27.04 -28.08
N ASN A 817 -4.79 -28.09 -28.88
CA ASN A 817 -4.75 -27.96 -30.33
C ASN A 817 -5.94 -27.14 -30.89
N MET A 818 -7.14 -27.27 -30.31
CA MET A 818 -8.28 -26.42 -30.68
C MET A 818 -8.02 -24.95 -30.38
N ILE A 819 -7.55 -24.65 -29.17
CA ILE A 819 -7.19 -23.29 -28.73
C ILE A 819 -6.16 -22.68 -29.71
N ARG A 820 -5.11 -23.42 -30.04
CA ARG A 820 -4.10 -22.96 -31.02
C ARG A 820 -4.68 -22.65 -32.40
N LEU A 821 -5.65 -23.46 -32.84
CA LEU A 821 -6.29 -23.24 -34.16
C LEU A 821 -7.25 -22.05 -34.13
N GLU A 822 -7.89 -21.79 -33.04
CA GLU A 822 -8.81 -20.66 -32.87
C GLU A 822 -8.05 -19.31 -32.82
N ASN A 823 -6.78 -19.34 -32.43
CA ASN A 823 -5.92 -18.15 -32.25
C ASN A 823 -4.94 -17.93 -33.45
N GLN A 824 -4.98 -18.74 -34.47
CA GLN A 824 -4.25 -18.53 -35.75
C GLN A 824 -5.11 -17.75 -36.78
#